data_ec8a458cec6efad36b4c6254c2e3d1b2
#
_entry.id   ec8a458cec6efad36b4c6254c2e3d1b2
#
_cell.length_a   1.000
_cell.length_b   1.000
_cell.length_c   1.000
_cell.angle_alpha   90.00
_cell.angle_beta   90.00
_cell.angle_gamma   90.00
#
_symmetry.space_group_name_H-M   'P 1'
#
loop_
_entity.id
_entity.type
_entity.pdbx_description
1 polymer ?
#
loop_
_entity_poly.entity_id
_entity_poly.type
_entity_poly.pdbx_seq_one_letter_code
_entity_poly.pdbx_strand_id
1 'polypeptide(L)'
;MSWPLVGRSEQVEAIEAAIWAPDVAGVVVFGPSGVGKSRIAREALAAAEPKGCEYRWAAGSSSARAIPLGAFTAWAPSSVTDSVQLLRGVIESLTATSTGAKVAVCIDDVHLLDDLSIFVVHQIVQRRAATLILTVRDGEPIDPAVQEIWTVGRFERLELQPLSLDETATLLSATLQGPMDPEAAQRLWKLTRGNALYLRNIVEQEAADGRLVQRNGHWRWLGDPVMPPGLVELIEARIGSLPASVSDVVDALAVGEPIKLAALRRIADPAAIEEADTRGLITLEPVVGGVEVRVAHPLYGEIRRRRAARTRLRRLRGQVAAELAAAADRDDIQVVVRRATLSLDSDLAPDADLLVKAALGAVWLADLPLADRLAEAAIRAGSEPEPNFIRAHALSWLGRGDEADTVLASIEAGELSDVDRARLAFLRASNMLWALGEPARAKEIIDEASCTTSAQGRSYIDAFLTVYWFATDQPNAAIEASKDLVLEDLPAVVGAEIAWVLATISADAGRTTEAIAVAEVGYAIATRAFDAPHMRFNIADAHVSALQLAGRNADALEVAERVRGQAADLPGAAQLLGAAIAGRAELGAGRLRSASALLEQAAQGLSVTHALGWGYRYEVPRIAAVAMGGSTVEAATALAALNKQRRPFRLLDFERSLARAWLTAGQGAVSEAINVLLSAAENASARGEFAAEVICLQTATQFGDHSGGQRLRDLEAIVEGPRVGIAARFAVALKNGDAAELMALSEEFEGIGDLVAAVDTAAHATLAYRSRGLRGSALACAARADALAEQCGASTPALRRASEPVPLTDREREIVMLIGQGLSNRAVAERLTLSVRTVESHIYRAMSRTGTTSREELAALISRR
;
A
#
# COMPACT_ATOMS: atom_id res chain seq x y z
N MET A 1 -20.86 -11.65 10.72
CA MET A 1 -19.90 -11.44 9.61
C MET A 1 -19.64 -12.78 8.93
N SER A 2 -19.55 -12.83 7.60
CA SER A 2 -19.10 -14.02 6.88
C SER A 2 -17.59 -13.95 6.74
N TRP A 3 -16.89 -15.01 7.12
CA TRP A 3 -15.43 -15.11 7.02
C TRP A 3 -15.09 -16.00 5.82
N PRO A 4 -14.74 -15.46 4.66
CA PRO A 4 -14.34 -16.25 3.50
C PRO A 4 -12.99 -16.94 3.72
N LEU A 5 -12.69 -17.95 2.93
CA LEU A 5 -11.36 -18.53 2.88
C LEU A 5 -10.52 -17.74 1.88
N VAL A 6 -9.43 -17.13 2.33
CA VAL A 6 -8.54 -16.30 1.52
C VAL A 6 -7.12 -16.84 1.59
N GLY A 7 -6.40 -16.84 0.46
CA GLY A 7 -4.99 -17.22 0.38
C GLY A 7 -4.73 -18.73 0.61
N ARG A 8 -5.75 -19.58 0.53
CA ARG A 8 -5.66 -21.00 0.87
C ARG A 8 -6.13 -21.93 -0.24
N SER A 9 -6.33 -21.42 -1.46
CA SER A 9 -6.84 -22.23 -2.58
C SER A 9 -5.91 -23.37 -2.92
N GLU A 10 -4.60 -23.16 -2.97
CA GLU A 10 -3.60 -24.20 -3.23
C GLU A 10 -3.63 -25.33 -2.18
N GLN A 11 -3.83 -24.98 -0.91
CA GLN A 11 -3.90 -25.96 0.17
C GLN A 11 -5.20 -26.78 0.10
N VAL A 12 -6.33 -26.15 -0.23
CA VAL A 12 -7.60 -26.85 -0.45
C VAL A 12 -7.49 -27.78 -1.65
N GLU A 13 -6.94 -27.32 -2.76
CA GLU A 13 -6.71 -28.12 -3.97
C GLU A 13 -5.76 -29.30 -3.70
N ALA A 14 -4.70 -29.09 -2.91
CA ALA A 14 -3.77 -30.16 -2.53
C ALA A 14 -4.47 -31.25 -1.71
N ILE A 15 -5.30 -30.90 -0.72
CA ILE A 15 -6.07 -31.86 0.06
C ILE A 15 -7.08 -32.59 -0.85
N GLU A 16 -7.75 -31.86 -1.73
CA GLU A 16 -8.70 -32.43 -2.68
C GLU A 16 -8.03 -33.42 -3.64
N ALA A 17 -6.87 -33.05 -4.20
CA ALA A 17 -6.06 -33.90 -5.06
C ALA A 17 -5.67 -35.21 -4.35
N ALA A 18 -5.26 -35.13 -3.10
CA ALA A 18 -4.90 -36.29 -2.28
C ALA A 18 -6.11 -37.20 -2.01
N ILE A 19 -7.32 -36.65 -1.85
CA ILE A 19 -8.54 -37.46 -1.74
C ILE A 19 -8.71 -38.40 -2.96
N TRP A 20 -8.39 -37.91 -4.17
CA TRP A 20 -8.59 -38.66 -5.41
C TRP A 20 -7.37 -39.48 -5.85
N ALA A 21 -6.18 -39.22 -5.25
CA ALA A 21 -4.95 -39.93 -5.58
C ALA A 21 -5.04 -41.42 -5.18
N PRO A 22 -4.76 -42.40 -6.08
CA PRO A 22 -4.87 -43.82 -5.78
C PRO A 22 -3.75 -44.36 -4.89
N ASP A 23 -2.58 -43.73 -4.91
CA ASP A 23 -1.37 -44.19 -4.23
C ASP A 23 -1.09 -43.46 -2.91
N VAL A 24 -1.95 -42.52 -2.50
CA VAL A 24 -1.81 -41.72 -1.29
C VAL A 24 -2.79 -42.19 -0.24
N ALA A 25 -2.33 -42.43 0.99
CA ALA A 25 -3.18 -42.84 2.10
C ALA A 25 -3.96 -41.65 2.69
N GLY A 26 -3.45 -40.44 2.50
CA GLY A 26 -4.09 -39.20 2.98
C GLY A 26 -3.15 -38.03 3.05
N VAL A 27 -3.60 -36.99 3.76
CA VAL A 27 -2.85 -35.72 4.01
C VAL A 27 -2.75 -35.48 5.50
N VAL A 28 -1.58 -35.04 5.94
CA VAL A 28 -1.38 -34.54 7.31
C VAL A 28 -1.15 -33.04 7.25
N VAL A 29 -2.06 -32.27 7.87
CA VAL A 29 -2.03 -30.83 7.93
C VAL A 29 -1.44 -30.39 9.26
N PHE A 30 -0.20 -29.88 9.22
CA PHE A 30 0.51 -29.32 10.36
C PHE A 30 0.30 -27.81 10.46
N GLY A 31 0.44 -27.25 11.63
CA GLY A 31 0.50 -25.79 11.84
C GLY A 31 0.08 -25.38 13.26
N PRO A 32 0.36 -24.13 13.64
CA PRO A 32 0.02 -23.59 14.96
C PRO A 32 -1.49 -23.64 15.25
N SER A 33 -1.86 -23.54 16.53
CA SER A 33 -3.26 -23.45 16.93
C SER A 33 -3.91 -22.18 16.38
N GLY A 34 -5.12 -22.30 15.80
CA GLY A 34 -5.89 -21.13 15.32
C GLY A 34 -5.56 -20.65 13.90
N VAL A 35 -4.64 -21.30 13.17
CA VAL A 35 -4.29 -20.90 11.78
C VAL A 35 -5.30 -21.35 10.73
N GLY A 36 -6.27 -22.21 11.10
CA GLY A 36 -7.35 -22.61 10.22
C GLY A 36 -7.27 -24.03 9.67
N LYS A 37 -6.47 -24.94 10.25
CA LYS A 37 -6.34 -26.36 9.83
C LYS A 37 -7.69 -27.05 9.63
N SER A 38 -8.52 -27.04 10.66
CA SER A 38 -9.86 -27.66 10.64
C SER A 38 -10.78 -27.02 9.61
N ARG A 39 -10.61 -25.70 9.36
CA ARG A 39 -11.39 -24.98 8.36
C ARG A 39 -11.03 -25.43 6.94
N ILE A 40 -9.75 -25.50 6.61
CA ILE A 40 -9.29 -25.94 5.29
C ILE A 40 -9.72 -27.39 5.02
N ALA A 41 -9.58 -28.27 6.01
CA ALA A 41 -10.03 -29.65 5.89
C ALA A 41 -11.54 -29.75 5.57
N ARG A 42 -12.37 -28.91 6.23
CA ARG A 42 -13.83 -28.87 5.95
C ARG A 42 -14.14 -28.34 4.56
N GLU A 43 -13.46 -27.28 4.11
CA GLU A 43 -13.66 -26.71 2.77
C GLU A 43 -13.27 -27.71 1.67
N ALA A 44 -12.14 -28.43 1.85
CA ALA A 44 -11.72 -29.46 0.91
C ALA A 44 -12.70 -30.63 0.84
N LEU A 45 -13.24 -31.07 1.99
CA LEU A 45 -14.27 -32.11 2.03
C LEU A 45 -15.58 -31.67 1.38
N ALA A 46 -15.99 -30.41 1.65
CA ALA A 46 -17.19 -29.82 1.03
C ALA A 46 -17.05 -29.71 -0.50
N ALA A 47 -15.82 -29.41 -1.00
CA ALA A 47 -15.54 -29.39 -2.43
C ALA A 47 -15.50 -30.79 -3.07
N ALA A 48 -15.12 -31.83 -2.32
CA ALA A 48 -15.08 -33.24 -2.78
C ALA A 48 -16.46 -33.94 -2.78
N GLU A 49 -17.37 -33.50 -1.92
CA GLU A 49 -18.72 -34.12 -1.77
C GLU A 49 -19.53 -34.13 -3.09
N PRO A 50 -19.66 -33.00 -3.84
CA PRO A 50 -20.38 -32.99 -5.11
C PRO A 50 -19.75 -33.88 -6.19
N LYS A 51 -18.44 -34.23 -6.03
CA LYS A 51 -17.69 -35.09 -6.96
C LYS A 51 -17.84 -36.60 -6.62
N GLY A 52 -18.65 -36.92 -5.62
CA GLY A 52 -18.93 -38.31 -5.24
C GLY A 52 -18.06 -38.87 -4.12
N CYS A 53 -17.53 -38.00 -3.23
CA CYS A 53 -16.84 -38.40 -2.02
C CYS A 53 -17.78 -38.37 -0.82
N GLU A 54 -17.91 -39.49 -0.10
CA GLU A 54 -18.56 -39.51 1.21
C GLU A 54 -17.51 -39.21 2.29
N TYR A 55 -17.81 -38.32 3.25
CA TYR A 55 -16.84 -38.00 4.29
C TYR A 55 -17.38 -38.26 5.70
N ARG A 56 -16.44 -38.49 6.63
CA ARG A 56 -16.67 -38.65 8.06
C ARG A 56 -15.75 -37.68 8.81
N TRP A 57 -16.25 -37.08 9.87
CA TRP A 57 -15.49 -36.14 10.70
C TRP A 57 -15.42 -36.61 12.14
N ALA A 58 -14.21 -36.87 12.64
CA ALA A 58 -13.94 -37.16 14.04
C ALA A 58 -12.96 -36.10 14.61
N ALA A 59 -12.99 -35.87 15.91
CA ALA A 59 -12.10 -34.91 16.56
C ALA A 59 -11.51 -35.51 17.85
N GLY A 60 -10.22 -35.43 17.99
CA GLY A 60 -9.53 -35.68 19.26
C GLY A 60 -9.80 -34.55 20.25
N SER A 61 -9.98 -34.91 21.49
CA SER A 61 -10.07 -33.92 22.58
C SER A 61 -9.45 -34.46 23.86
N SER A 62 -8.96 -33.60 24.74
CA SER A 62 -8.36 -34.01 26.00
C SER A 62 -9.33 -34.77 26.90
N SER A 63 -10.64 -34.49 26.83
CA SER A 63 -11.66 -35.22 27.58
C SER A 63 -11.96 -36.58 26.96
N ALA A 64 -11.96 -36.70 25.62
CA ALA A 64 -12.18 -37.95 24.92
C ALA A 64 -10.98 -38.92 25.03
N ARG A 65 -9.75 -38.40 25.18
CA ARG A 65 -8.53 -39.20 25.31
C ARG A 65 -8.53 -40.18 26.50
N ALA A 66 -9.29 -39.86 27.57
CA ALA A 66 -9.42 -40.75 28.72
C ALA A 66 -10.46 -41.88 28.48
N ILE A 67 -11.19 -41.84 27.37
CA ILE A 67 -12.26 -42.75 27.04
C ILE A 67 -11.81 -43.66 25.89
N PRO A 68 -11.84 -45.00 26.04
CA PRO A 68 -11.54 -45.91 24.92
C PRO A 68 -12.46 -45.65 23.72
N LEU A 69 -11.85 -45.44 22.53
CA LEU A 69 -12.52 -45.02 21.31
C LEU A 69 -13.27 -43.68 21.46
N GLY A 70 -12.82 -42.80 22.33
CA GLY A 70 -13.50 -41.56 22.66
C GLY A 70 -13.74 -40.63 21.44
N ALA A 71 -12.81 -40.59 20.47
CA ALA A 71 -12.99 -39.86 19.24
C ALA A 71 -14.01 -40.50 18.28
N PHE A 72 -14.29 -41.75 18.39
CA PHE A 72 -15.16 -42.54 17.49
C PHE A 72 -16.46 -43.05 18.13
N THR A 73 -16.85 -42.49 19.25
CA THR A 73 -18.06 -42.91 19.99
C THR A 73 -19.34 -42.87 19.15
N ALA A 74 -19.43 -41.90 18.22
CA ALA A 74 -20.59 -41.78 17.32
C ALA A 74 -20.73 -42.93 16.29
N TRP A 75 -19.63 -43.66 16.05
CA TRP A 75 -19.57 -44.77 15.10
C TRP A 75 -19.49 -46.13 15.78
N ALA A 76 -19.53 -46.17 17.11
CA ALA A 76 -19.52 -47.42 17.87
C ALA A 76 -20.90 -48.08 17.79
N PRO A 77 -20.98 -49.40 17.45
CA PRO A 77 -22.25 -50.11 17.43
C PRO A 77 -22.81 -50.28 18.84
N SER A 78 -24.10 -50.06 19.01
CA SER A 78 -24.78 -49.95 20.29
C SER A 78 -25.05 -51.27 21.06
N SER A 79 -24.69 -52.43 20.50
CA SER A 79 -25.05 -53.72 21.08
C SER A 79 -23.94 -54.77 21.12
N VAL A 80 -22.69 -54.37 21.14
CA VAL A 80 -21.53 -55.26 21.08
C VAL A 80 -20.83 -55.33 22.43
N THR A 81 -20.61 -56.56 22.93
CA THR A 81 -19.95 -56.82 24.23
C THR A 81 -18.49 -57.28 24.07
N ASP A 82 -18.04 -57.57 22.84
CA ASP A 82 -16.69 -58.00 22.55
C ASP A 82 -15.86 -56.84 21.94
N SER A 83 -14.67 -56.58 22.49
CA SER A 83 -13.80 -55.51 22.06
C SER A 83 -13.32 -55.62 20.62
N VAL A 84 -13.13 -56.83 20.08
CA VAL A 84 -12.70 -57.07 18.69
C VAL A 84 -13.83 -56.73 17.72
N GLN A 85 -15.06 -57.13 18.05
CA GLN A 85 -16.26 -56.81 17.28
C GLN A 85 -16.56 -55.30 17.34
N LEU A 86 -16.32 -54.64 18.48
CA LEU A 86 -16.47 -53.21 18.64
C LEU A 86 -15.51 -52.44 17.70
N LEU A 87 -14.20 -52.76 17.73
CA LEU A 87 -13.20 -52.15 16.85
C LEU A 87 -13.52 -52.39 15.37
N ARG A 88 -13.90 -53.60 15.01
CA ARG A 88 -14.29 -53.94 13.64
C ARG A 88 -15.53 -53.14 13.21
N GLY A 89 -16.55 -53.05 14.07
CA GLY A 89 -17.77 -52.29 13.78
C GLY A 89 -17.52 -50.79 13.62
N VAL A 90 -16.61 -50.18 14.39
CA VAL A 90 -16.18 -48.79 14.24
C VAL A 90 -15.48 -48.57 12.89
N ILE A 91 -14.56 -49.49 12.51
CA ILE A 91 -13.86 -49.42 11.22
C ILE A 91 -14.85 -49.53 10.06
N GLU A 92 -15.76 -50.50 10.12
CA GLU A 92 -16.80 -50.73 9.10
C GLU A 92 -17.71 -49.47 9.00
N SER A 93 -18.15 -48.91 10.11
CA SER A 93 -19.00 -47.70 10.13
C SER A 93 -18.29 -46.47 9.54
N LEU A 94 -17.01 -46.31 9.82
CA LEU A 94 -16.23 -45.17 9.28
C LEU A 94 -15.94 -45.29 7.78
N THR A 95 -15.83 -46.51 7.29
CA THR A 95 -15.43 -46.80 5.89
C THR A 95 -16.57 -47.29 5.00
N ALA A 96 -17.78 -47.51 5.57
CA ALA A 96 -18.94 -47.94 4.80
C ALA A 96 -19.38 -46.88 3.78
N THR A 97 -19.73 -47.33 2.58
CA THR A 97 -20.33 -46.50 1.54
C THR A 97 -21.55 -47.19 0.96
N SER A 98 -22.62 -46.43 0.73
CA SER A 98 -23.87 -46.95 0.18
C SER A 98 -23.82 -47.19 -1.33
N THR A 99 -22.90 -46.52 -2.04
CA THR A 99 -22.88 -46.49 -3.53
C THR A 99 -21.55 -46.90 -4.16
N GLY A 100 -20.58 -47.41 -3.38
CA GLY A 100 -19.20 -47.60 -3.86
C GLY A 100 -18.44 -46.30 -4.08
N ALA A 101 -18.94 -45.20 -3.51
CA ALA A 101 -18.29 -43.89 -3.53
C ALA A 101 -16.96 -43.93 -2.76
N LYS A 102 -16.09 -43.01 -3.06
CA LYS A 102 -14.84 -42.85 -2.29
C LYS A 102 -15.15 -42.31 -0.90
N VAL A 103 -14.48 -42.85 0.13
CA VAL A 103 -14.66 -42.39 1.51
C VAL A 103 -13.44 -41.62 1.98
N ALA A 104 -13.66 -40.45 2.56
CA ALA A 104 -12.65 -39.65 3.25
C ALA A 104 -12.98 -39.55 4.74
N VAL A 105 -12.01 -39.81 5.62
CA VAL A 105 -12.16 -39.64 7.07
C VAL A 105 -11.24 -38.56 7.56
N CYS A 106 -11.80 -37.47 8.06
CA CYS A 106 -11.05 -36.41 8.70
C CYS A 106 -10.96 -36.66 10.21
N ILE A 107 -9.76 -36.57 10.74
CA ILE A 107 -9.47 -36.65 12.17
C ILE A 107 -8.79 -35.37 12.59
N ASP A 108 -9.57 -34.53 13.26
CA ASP A 108 -9.10 -33.23 13.75
C ASP A 108 -8.36 -33.40 15.09
N ASP A 109 -7.23 -32.74 15.26
CA ASP A 109 -6.36 -32.85 16.44
C ASP A 109 -5.95 -34.30 16.78
N VAL A 110 -5.41 -35.04 15.82
CA VAL A 110 -5.06 -36.48 15.93
C VAL A 110 -4.11 -36.80 17.09
N HIS A 111 -3.28 -35.83 17.56
CA HIS A 111 -2.39 -35.95 18.70
C HIS A 111 -3.14 -36.13 20.05
N LEU A 112 -4.45 -35.92 20.08
CA LEU A 112 -5.30 -36.08 21.25
C LEU A 112 -6.11 -37.38 21.22
N LEU A 113 -5.81 -38.35 20.35
CA LEU A 113 -6.45 -39.65 20.31
C LEU A 113 -6.00 -40.53 21.48
N ASP A 114 -6.90 -41.43 21.89
CA ASP A 114 -6.61 -42.58 22.77
C ASP A 114 -5.98 -43.73 21.98
N ASP A 115 -5.37 -44.72 22.66
CA ASP A 115 -4.64 -45.83 22.04
C ASP A 115 -5.52 -46.68 21.11
N LEU A 116 -6.79 -46.91 21.47
CA LEU A 116 -7.70 -47.69 20.63
C LEU A 116 -8.13 -46.91 19.39
N SER A 117 -8.33 -45.61 19.53
CA SER A 117 -8.60 -44.72 18.40
C SER A 117 -7.39 -44.67 17.44
N ILE A 118 -6.17 -44.63 17.97
CA ILE A 118 -4.94 -44.71 17.17
C ILE A 118 -4.89 -46.04 16.40
N PHE A 119 -5.19 -47.14 17.05
CA PHE A 119 -5.25 -48.47 16.41
C PHE A 119 -6.27 -48.52 15.25
N VAL A 120 -7.49 -47.97 15.43
CA VAL A 120 -8.51 -47.87 14.38
C VAL A 120 -7.96 -47.13 13.17
N VAL A 121 -7.28 -46.00 13.39
CA VAL A 121 -6.69 -45.21 12.32
C VAL A 121 -5.62 -46.00 11.56
N HIS A 122 -4.74 -46.71 12.27
CA HIS A 122 -3.74 -47.60 11.65
C HIS A 122 -4.40 -48.68 10.79
N GLN A 123 -5.51 -49.28 11.26
CA GLN A 123 -6.22 -50.33 10.50
C GLN A 123 -6.84 -49.75 9.22
N ILE A 124 -7.37 -48.53 9.24
CA ILE A 124 -7.92 -47.88 8.04
C ILE A 124 -6.81 -47.66 7.02
N VAL A 125 -5.62 -47.17 7.45
CA VAL A 125 -4.43 -46.95 6.59
C VAL A 125 -3.97 -48.27 5.98
N GLN A 126 -3.76 -49.32 6.78
CA GLN A 126 -3.26 -50.62 6.33
C GLN A 126 -4.19 -51.27 5.31
N ARG A 127 -5.51 -51.16 5.51
CA ARG A 127 -6.52 -51.72 4.61
C ARG A 127 -6.82 -50.83 3.40
N ARG A 128 -6.28 -49.60 3.36
CA ARG A 128 -6.64 -48.59 2.35
C ARG A 128 -8.17 -48.43 2.22
N ALA A 129 -8.86 -48.46 3.35
CA ALA A 129 -10.31 -48.50 3.38
C ALA A 129 -10.94 -47.10 3.21
N ALA A 130 -10.20 -46.06 3.48
CA ALA A 130 -10.59 -44.66 3.28
C ALA A 130 -9.33 -43.75 3.11
N THR A 131 -9.49 -42.59 2.51
CA THR A 131 -8.45 -41.57 2.49
C THR A 131 -8.52 -40.74 3.78
N LEU A 132 -7.40 -40.51 4.46
CA LEU A 132 -7.37 -39.84 5.75
C LEU A 132 -6.93 -38.38 5.59
N ILE A 133 -7.60 -37.47 6.28
CA ILE A 133 -7.16 -36.09 6.47
C ILE A 133 -6.91 -35.88 7.97
N LEU A 134 -5.65 -35.71 8.33
CA LEU A 134 -5.22 -35.59 9.73
C LEU A 134 -4.80 -34.16 10.01
N THR A 135 -5.25 -33.56 11.13
CA THR A 135 -4.73 -32.26 11.55
C THR A 135 -3.89 -32.44 12.82
N VAL A 136 -2.76 -31.75 12.85
CA VAL A 136 -1.78 -31.81 13.96
C VAL A 136 -1.42 -30.41 14.40
N ARG A 137 -1.26 -30.17 15.69
CA ARG A 137 -0.75 -28.89 16.23
C ARG A 137 0.77 -28.94 16.36
N ASP A 138 1.42 -27.89 15.83
CA ASP A 138 2.84 -27.70 16.06
C ASP A 138 3.10 -27.38 17.54
N GLY A 139 4.24 -27.91 18.06
CA GLY A 139 4.67 -27.65 19.42
C GLY A 139 3.99 -28.51 20.50
N GLU A 140 3.04 -29.37 20.14
CA GLU A 140 2.47 -30.35 21.07
C GLU A 140 3.25 -31.68 20.98
N PRO A 141 3.45 -32.39 22.11
CA PRO A 141 4.08 -33.70 22.09
C PRO A 141 3.18 -34.68 21.32
N ILE A 142 3.74 -35.32 20.31
CA ILE A 142 3.05 -36.28 19.48
C ILE A 142 3.46 -37.70 19.95
N ASP A 143 2.49 -38.53 20.23
CA ASP A 143 2.74 -39.92 20.56
C ASP A 143 3.43 -40.66 19.40
N PRO A 144 4.50 -41.43 19.64
CA PRO A 144 5.16 -42.21 18.60
C PRO A 144 4.24 -43.07 17.74
N ALA A 145 3.21 -43.66 18.35
CA ALA A 145 2.20 -44.46 17.62
C ALA A 145 1.36 -43.61 16.67
N VAL A 146 1.06 -42.34 17.02
CA VAL A 146 0.41 -41.39 16.11
C VAL A 146 1.34 -41.00 15.00
N GLN A 147 2.65 -40.78 15.28
CA GLN A 147 3.63 -40.43 14.27
C GLN A 147 3.84 -41.55 13.25
N GLU A 148 3.77 -42.80 13.69
CA GLU A 148 3.88 -43.98 12.82
C GLU A 148 2.78 -44.02 11.74
N ILE A 149 1.59 -43.49 11.98
CA ILE A 149 0.47 -43.43 11.02
C ILE A 149 0.90 -42.88 9.67
N TRP A 150 1.53 -41.71 9.66
CA TRP A 150 1.94 -41.05 8.41
C TRP A 150 3.36 -41.40 7.96
N THR A 151 4.17 -42.03 8.84
CA THR A 151 5.49 -42.50 8.49
C THR A 151 5.44 -43.79 7.70
N VAL A 152 4.51 -44.70 8.06
CA VAL A 152 4.28 -45.99 7.39
C VAL A 152 3.35 -45.84 6.18
N GLY A 153 2.37 -44.95 6.28
CA GLY A 153 1.46 -44.62 5.18
C GLY A 153 2.10 -43.61 4.22
N ARG A 154 1.70 -43.65 2.94
CA ARG A 154 2.06 -42.60 1.98
C ARG A 154 1.13 -41.39 2.19
N PHE A 155 1.49 -40.55 3.14
CA PHE A 155 0.79 -39.29 3.40
C PHE A 155 1.51 -38.10 2.76
N GLU A 156 0.74 -37.20 2.17
CA GLU A 156 1.22 -35.87 1.82
C GLU A 156 1.29 -35.00 3.08
N ARG A 157 2.35 -34.22 3.21
CA ARG A 157 2.54 -33.31 4.35
C ARG A 157 2.25 -31.88 3.89
N LEU A 158 1.29 -31.26 4.54
CA LEU A 158 0.91 -29.87 4.29
C LEU A 158 1.20 -29.03 5.55
N GLU A 159 2.09 -28.05 5.43
CA GLU A 159 2.39 -27.12 6.51
C GLU A 159 1.60 -25.82 6.34
N LEU A 160 0.71 -25.54 7.27
CA LEU A 160 -0.13 -24.36 7.24
C LEU A 160 0.50 -23.24 8.07
N GLN A 161 1.01 -22.21 7.38
CA GLN A 161 1.57 -21.03 8.01
C GLN A 161 0.48 -20.05 8.43
N PRO A 162 0.70 -19.17 9.43
CA PRO A 162 -0.16 -18.00 9.68
C PRO A 162 -0.34 -17.14 8.42
N LEU A 163 -1.42 -16.36 8.37
CA LEU A 163 -1.69 -15.46 7.26
C LEU A 163 -0.59 -14.38 7.15
N SER A 164 -0.15 -14.12 5.94
CA SER A 164 0.71 -12.96 5.64
C SER A 164 -0.05 -11.64 5.86
N LEU A 165 0.64 -10.51 5.80
CA LEU A 165 0.00 -9.19 5.90
C LEU A 165 -1.01 -8.99 4.76
N ASP A 166 -0.65 -9.35 3.53
CA ASP A 166 -1.49 -9.19 2.35
C ASP A 166 -2.72 -10.09 2.40
N GLU A 167 -2.54 -11.36 2.81
CA GLU A 167 -3.68 -12.29 3.02
C GLU A 167 -4.60 -11.79 4.14
N THR A 168 -4.03 -11.22 5.22
CA THR A 168 -4.80 -10.63 6.31
C THR A 168 -5.62 -9.43 5.83
N ALA A 169 -5.02 -8.51 5.08
CA ALA A 169 -5.69 -7.35 4.51
C ALA A 169 -6.82 -7.76 3.54
N THR A 170 -6.55 -8.76 2.69
CA THR A 170 -7.54 -9.32 1.76
C THR A 170 -8.70 -9.96 2.51
N LEU A 171 -8.41 -10.78 3.53
CA LEU A 171 -9.43 -11.44 4.36
C LEU A 171 -10.30 -10.41 5.09
N LEU A 172 -9.70 -9.37 5.67
CA LEU A 172 -10.41 -8.29 6.35
C LEU A 172 -11.31 -7.53 5.38
N SER A 173 -10.78 -7.15 4.22
CA SER A 173 -11.54 -6.42 3.20
C SER A 173 -12.74 -7.24 2.68
N ALA A 174 -12.56 -8.54 2.48
CA ALA A 174 -13.63 -9.44 2.07
C ALA A 174 -14.68 -9.67 3.18
N THR A 175 -14.23 -9.79 4.45
CA THR A 175 -15.13 -10.01 5.60
C THR A 175 -15.97 -8.78 5.91
N LEU A 176 -15.37 -7.58 5.82
CA LEU A 176 -16.00 -6.31 6.12
C LEU A 176 -16.72 -5.70 4.90
N GLN A 177 -16.67 -6.37 3.74
CA GLN A 177 -17.30 -5.93 2.48
C GLN A 177 -16.85 -4.52 2.05
N GLY A 178 -15.58 -4.23 2.22
CA GLY A 178 -14.98 -2.95 1.83
C GLY A 178 -13.49 -2.95 2.14
N PRO A 179 -12.71 -2.11 1.45
CA PRO A 179 -11.27 -2.07 1.62
C PRO A 179 -10.90 -1.69 3.05
N MET A 180 -9.89 -2.39 3.57
CA MET A 180 -9.34 -2.15 4.90
C MET A 180 -8.19 -1.15 4.80
N ASP A 181 -8.14 -0.18 5.71
CA ASP A 181 -7.01 0.73 5.85
C ASP A 181 -5.72 -0.06 6.11
N PRO A 182 -4.65 0.19 5.33
CA PRO A 182 -3.40 -0.57 5.43
C PRO A 182 -2.74 -0.51 6.82
N GLU A 183 -2.78 0.65 7.47
CA GLU A 183 -2.26 0.79 8.84
C GLU A 183 -3.06 -0.06 9.83
N ALA A 184 -4.38 -0.06 9.70
CA ALA A 184 -5.24 -0.89 10.53
C ALA A 184 -5.02 -2.39 10.25
N ALA A 185 -4.86 -2.79 8.98
CA ALA A 185 -4.51 -4.17 8.62
C ALA A 185 -3.15 -4.58 9.21
N GLN A 186 -2.15 -3.72 9.10
CA GLN A 186 -0.82 -3.96 9.67
C GLN A 186 -0.85 -4.06 11.20
N ARG A 187 -1.58 -3.18 11.87
CA ARG A 187 -1.74 -3.23 13.33
C ARG A 187 -2.41 -4.52 13.78
N LEU A 188 -3.48 -4.96 13.11
CA LEU A 188 -4.16 -6.22 13.37
C LEU A 188 -3.24 -7.41 13.10
N TRP A 189 -2.52 -7.40 11.98
CA TRP A 189 -1.56 -8.46 11.66
C TRP A 189 -0.43 -8.55 12.69
N LYS A 190 0.19 -7.42 13.07
CA LYS A 190 1.23 -7.38 14.12
C LYS A 190 0.72 -7.95 15.44
N LEU A 191 -0.51 -7.61 15.83
CA LEU A 191 -1.13 -8.07 17.07
C LEU A 191 -1.45 -9.57 17.05
N THR A 192 -1.95 -10.08 15.93
CA THR A 192 -2.38 -11.47 15.77
C THR A 192 -1.32 -12.38 15.17
N ARG A 193 -0.23 -11.81 14.61
CA ARG A 193 0.76 -12.51 13.78
C ARG A 193 0.12 -13.39 12.72
N GLY A 194 -0.96 -12.93 12.10
CA GLY A 194 -1.70 -13.68 11.08
C GLY A 194 -2.49 -14.89 11.60
N ASN A 195 -2.69 -15.02 12.90
CA ASN A 195 -3.53 -16.08 13.46
C ASN A 195 -5.00 -15.77 13.20
N ALA A 196 -5.63 -16.58 12.35
CA ALA A 196 -7.00 -16.36 11.88
C ALA A 196 -8.05 -16.38 13.02
N LEU A 197 -7.86 -17.22 14.05
CA LEU A 197 -8.78 -17.28 15.19
C LEU A 197 -8.70 -15.99 16.03
N TYR A 198 -7.51 -15.51 16.31
CA TYR A 198 -7.31 -14.28 17.07
C TYR A 198 -7.81 -13.06 16.29
N LEU A 199 -7.49 -13.00 14.98
CA LEU A 199 -7.96 -11.95 14.08
C LEU A 199 -9.49 -11.87 14.09
N ARG A 200 -10.16 -13.01 13.94
CA ARG A 200 -11.61 -13.10 13.96
C ARG A 200 -12.21 -12.55 15.25
N ASN A 201 -11.74 -13.03 16.40
CA ASN A 201 -12.27 -12.60 17.70
C ASN A 201 -12.13 -11.08 17.91
N ILE A 202 -10.95 -10.52 17.56
CA ILE A 202 -10.70 -9.09 17.71
C ILE A 202 -11.61 -8.28 16.78
N VAL A 203 -11.65 -8.62 15.50
CA VAL A 203 -12.42 -7.88 14.49
C VAL A 203 -13.92 -7.92 14.77
N GLU A 204 -14.47 -9.07 15.15
CA GLU A 204 -15.89 -9.20 15.52
C GLU A 204 -16.23 -8.32 16.74
N GLN A 205 -15.36 -8.27 17.74
CA GLN A 205 -15.54 -7.39 18.92
C GLN A 205 -15.41 -5.91 18.57
N GLU A 206 -14.36 -5.53 17.84
CA GLU A 206 -14.08 -4.13 17.49
C GLU A 206 -15.17 -3.54 16.58
N ALA A 207 -15.75 -4.39 15.72
CA ALA A 207 -16.89 -4.00 14.89
C ALA A 207 -18.17 -3.86 15.72
N ALA A 208 -18.43 -4.78 16.65
CA ALA A 208 -19.58 -4.71 17.55
C ALA A 208 -19.52 -3.48 18.47
N ASP A 209 -18.33 -3.09 18.90
CA ASP A 209 -18.09 -1.92 19.76
C ASP A 209 -18.04 -0.60 18.95
N GLY A 210 -18.16 -0.64 17.62
CA GLY A 210 -18.13 0.55 16.77
C GLY A 210 -16.75 1.23 16.67
N ARG A 211 -15.67 0.50 16.97
CA ARG A 211 -14.30 0.98 16.81
C ARG A 211 -13.71 0.65 15.43
N LEU A 212 -14.22 -0.35 14.74
CA LEU A 212 -14.05 -0.52 13.32
C LEU A 212 -15.15 0.26 12.61
N VAL A 213 -14.78 1.38 11.99
CA VAL A 213 -15.72 2.30 11.33
C VAL A 213 -15.37 2.46 9.86
N GLN A 214 -16.39 2.59 9.03
CA GLN A 214 -16.21 2.91 7.62
C GLN A 214 -16.17 4.43 7.43
N ARG A 215 -15.02 4.95 6.99
CA ARG A 215 -14.85 6.36 6.63
C ARG A 215 -14.29 6.46 5.21
N ASN A 216 -14.90 7.27 4.38
CA ASN A 216 -14.51 7.47 2.98
C ASN A 216 -14.41 6.16 2.17
N GLY A 217 -15.28 5.19 2.46
CA GLY A 217 -15.28 3.89 1.79
C GLY A 217 -14.31 2.85 2.37
N HIS A 218 -13.48 3.21 3.36
CA HIS A 218 -12.48 2.32 3.99
C HIS A 218 -12.82 2.02 5.44
N TRP A 219 -12.49 0.80 5.84
CA TRP A 219 -12.58 0.38 7.22
C TRP A 219 -11.33 0.82 7.99
N ARG A 220 -11.54 1.57 9.07
CA ARG A 220 -10.52 2.09 9.97
C ARG A 220 -10.71 1.55 11.36
N TRP A 221 -9.61 1.30 12.01
CA TRP A 221 -9.61 0.88 13.39
C TRP A 221 -9.20 2.04 14.32
N LEU A 222 -10.14 2.50 15.12
CA LEU A 222 -9.99 3.65 16.00
C LEU A 222 -9.59 3.22 17.40
N GLY A 223 -8.56 3.88 17.97
CA GLY A 223 -8.10 3.67 19.34
C GLY A 223 -7.30 2.39 19.55
N ASP A 224 -7.16 2.01 20.82
CA ASP A 224 -6.44 0.82 21.24
C ASP A 224 -7.34 -0.41 21.21
N PRO A 225 -6.78 -1.61 20.89
CA PRO A 225 -7.56 -2.85 20.81
C PRO A 225 -8.20 -3.21 22.14
N VAL A 226 -9.50 -3.49 22.15
CA VAL A 226 -10.15 -4.09 23.30
C VAL A 226 -10.21 -5.59 23.10
N MET A 227 -9.56 -6.31 24.02
CA MET A 227 -9.52 -7.77 23.96
C MET A 227 -10.88 -8.35 24.33
N PRO A 228 -11.49 -9.19 23.47
CA PRO A 228 -12.72 -9.90 23.82
C PRO A 228 -12.51 -10.79 25.04
N PRO A 229 -13.47 -10.83 25.99
CA PRO A 229 -13.35 -11.67 27.20
C PRO A 229 -13.04 -13.13 26.88
N GLY A 230 -13.71 -13.73 25.90
CA GLY A 230 -13.45 -15.10 25.47
C GLY A 230 -12.06 -15.33 24.89
N LEU A 231 -11.47 -14.34 24.22
CA LEU A 231 -10.08 -14.42 23.76
C LEU A 231 -9.09 -14.31 24.93
N VAL A 232 -9.39 -13.45 25.90
CA VAL A 232 -8.59 -13.34 27.13
C VAL A 232 -8.58 -14.66 27.88
N GLU A 233 -9.75 -15.27 28.12
CA GLU A 233 -9.89 -16.57 28.80
C GLU A 233 -9.13 -17.68 28.06
N LEU A 234 -9.19 -17.70 26.73
CA LEU A 234 -8.50 -18.68 25.89
C LEU A 234 -6.98 -18.58 26.00
N ILE A 235 -6.47 -17.34 26.00
CA ILE A 235 -5.03 -17.07 26.14
C ILE A 235 -4.58 -17.34 27.58
N GLU A 236 -5.38 -16.98 28.58
CA GLU A 236 -5.10 -17.27 29.99
C GLU A 236 -5.07 -18.76 30.28
N ALA A 237 -6.01 -19.51 29.75
CA ALA A 237 -5.98 -20.97 29.86
C ALA A 237 -4.70 -21.56 29.24
N ARG A 238 -4.15 -20.93 28.19
CA ARG A 238 -2.91 -21.36 27.55
C ARG A 238 -1.66 -20.94 28.34
N ILE A 239 -1.66 -19.72 28.90
CA ILE A 239 -0.55 -19.24 29.76
C ILE A 239 -0.53 -20.02 31.10
N GLY A 240 -1.71 -20.38 31.60
CA GLY A 240 -1.86 -21.00 32.93
C GLY A 240 -1.57 -20.07 34.10
N SER A 241 -1.54 -20.59 35.33
CA SER A 241 -1.11 -19.86 36.49
C SER A 241 0.44 -19.78 36.52
N LEU A 242 0.96 -18.55 36.43
CA LEU A 242 2.41 -18.33 36.46
C LEU A 242 2.89 -18.10 37.92
N PRO A 243 4.06 -18.70 38.30
CA PRO A 243 4.79 -18.25 39.44
C PRO A 243 5.10 -16.76 39.37
N ALA A 244 5.21 -16.11 40.54
CA ALA A 244 5.44 -14.66 40.57
C ALA A 244 6.73 -14.24 39.80
N SER A 245 7.80 -15.04 39.94
CA SER A 245 9.07 -14.81 39.23
C SER A 245 8.95 -14.94 37.69
N VAL A 246 8.24 -15.95 37.20
CA VAL A 246 7.99 -16.13 35.74
C VAL A 246 7.10 -15.01 35.23
N SER A 247 6.13 -14.57 36.05
CA SER A 247 5.30 -13.41 35.78
C SER A 247 6.11 -12.12 35.62
N ASP A 248 7.20 -11.96 36.41
CA ASP A 248 8.11 -10.81 36.29
C ASP A 248 8.85 -10.78 34.94
N VAL A 249 9.28 -11.95 34.44
CA VAL A 249 9.91 -12.07 33.13
C VAL A 249 8.98 -11.66 32.02
N VAL A 250 7.76 -12.22 32.00
CA VAL A 250 6.76 -11.92 30.96
C VAL A 250 6.32 -10.47 31.01
N ASP A 251 6.15 -9.89 32.21
CA ASP A 251 5.77 -8.48 32.39
C ASP A 251 6.89 -7.52 31.94
N ALA A 252 8.16 -7.84 32.22
CA ALA A 252 9.29 -7.03 31.74
C ALA A 252 9.36 -7.03 30.20
N LEU A 253 9.18 -8.19 29.56
CA LEU A 253 9.11 -8.29 28.12
C LEU A 253 7.85 -7.60 27.57
N ALA A 254 6.72 -7.72 28.22
CA ALA A 254 5.49 -7.08 27.80
C ALA A 254 5.60 -5.55 27.68
N VAL A 255 6.44 -4.89 28.49
CA VAL A 255 6.63 -3.44 28.44
C VAL A 255 7.82 -3.00 27.61
N GLY A 256 8.82 -3.88 27.39
CA GLY A 256 10.06 -3.45 26.80
C GLY A 256 10.72 -4.44 25.82
N GLU A 257 9.98 -5.35 25.17
CA GLU A 257 10.54 -6.24 24.15
C GLU A 257 10.97 -5.50 22.87
N PRO A 258 12.05 -5.98 22.18
CA PRO A 258 12.94 -7.06 22.58
C PRO A 258 13.92 -6.64 23.67
N ILE A 259 14.28 -7.54 24.59
CA ILE A 259 15.29 -7.27 25.63
C ILE A 259 16.47 -8.23 25.40
N LYS A 260 17.70 -7.70 25.38
CA LYS A 260 18.89 -8.56 25.33
C LYS A 260 18.93 -9.49 26.55
N LEU A 261 19.21 -10.78 26.35
CA LEU A 261 19.20 -11.78 27.42
C LEU A 261 20.07 -11.36 28.62
N ALA A 262 21.24 -10.74 28.34
CA ALA A 262 22.12 -10.22 29.38
C ALA A 262 21.49 -9.12 30.23
N ALA A 263 20.67 -8.25 29.64
CA ALA A 263 19.91 -7.21 30.34
C ALA A 263 18.72 -7.81 31.11
N LEU A 264 18.00 -8.76 30.49
CA LEU A 264 16.87 -9.43 31.14
C LEU A 264 17.29 -10.18 32.41
N ARG A 265 18.49 -10.80 32.41
CA ARG A 265 19.08 -11.44 33.62
C ARG A 265 19.41 -10.47 34.76
N ARG A 266 19.48 -9.17 34.50
CA ARG A 266 19.65 -8.15 35.56
C ARG A 266 18.31 -7.63 36.08
N ILE A 267 17.25 -7.78 35.28
CA ILE A 267 15.90 -7.34 35.62
C ILE A 267 15.11 -8.44 36.33
N ALA A 268 15.34 -9.71 35.94
CA ALA A 268 14.56 -10.86 36.42
C ALA A 268 15.47 -12.04 36.79
N ASP A 269 14.95 -12.96 37.62
CA ASP A 269 15.65 -14.16 38.05
C ASP A 269 16.01 -15.07 36.85
N PRO A 270 17.29 -15.47 36.68
CA PRO A 270 17.71 -16.37 35.63
C PRO A 270 16.93 -17.70 35.56
N ALA A 271 16.62 -18.29 36.71
CA ALA A 271 15.84 -19.53 36.74
C ALA A 271 14.40 -19.34 36.24
N ALA A 272 13.81 -18.16 36.48
CA ALA A 272 12.51 -17.83 35.96
C ALA A 272 12.50 -17.59 34.45
N ILE A 273 13.62 -17.10 33.88
CA ILE A 273 13.79 -16.97 32.42
C ILE A 273 13.83 -18.36 31.77
N GLU A 274 14.58 -19.32 32.35
CA GLU A 274 14.66 -20.70 31.88
C GLU A 274 13.29 -21.40 31.95
N GLU A 275 12.55 -21.15 33.01
CA GLU A 275 11.19 -21.68 33.16
C GLU A 275 10.23 -21.06 32.15
N ALA A 276 10.33 -19.75 31.86
CA ALA A 276 9.51 -19.08 30.85
C ALA A 276 9.78 -19.63 29.45
N ASP A 277 11.03 -19.94 29.13
CA ASP A 277 11.44 -20.58 27.87
C ASP A 277 10.88 -22.00 27.76
N THR A 278 11.08 -22.82 28.80
CA THR A 278 10.55 -24.20 28.87
C THR A 278 9.02 -24.25 28.70
N ARG A 279 8.31 -23.24 29.20
CA ARG A 279 6.86 -23.12 29.05
C ARG A 279 6.43 -22.53 27.69
N GLY A 280 7.37 -22.17 26.80
CA GLY A 280 7.07 -21.56 25.50
C GLY A 280 6.40 -20.18 25.60
N LEU A 281 6.70 -19.41 26.67
CA LEU A 281 6.17 -18.06 26.87
C LEU A 281 7.04 -16.97 26.24
N ILE A 282 8.30 -17.31 25.97
CA ILE A 282 9.29 -16.42 25.37
C ILE A 282 9.95 -17.07 24.17
N THR A 283 10.57 -16.27 23.31
CA THR A 283 11.40 -16.70 22.18
C THR A 283 12.76 -16.06 22.28
N LEU A 284 13.81 -16.82 21.92
CA LEU A 284 15.19 -16.35 21.89
C LEU A 284 15.64 -16.25 20.44
N GLU A 285 16.01 -15.03 20.02
CA GLU A 285 16.46 -14.75 18.65
C GLU A 285 17.95 -14.38 18.67
N PRO A 286 18.82 -15.13 17.97
CA PRO A 286 20.22 -14.75 17.81
C PRO A 286 20.33 -13.44 16.99
N VAL A 287 21.03 -12.46 17.54
CA VAL A 287 21.28 -11.18 16.86
C VAL A 287 22.77 -10.84 16.95
N VAL A 288 23.19 -9.88 16.13
CA VAL A 288 24.57 -9.36 16.22
C VAL A 288 24.77 -8.76 17.61
N GLY A 289 25.74 -9.32 18.36
CA GLY A 289 26.05 -8.88 19.74
C GLY A 289 25.29 -9.61 20.84
N GLY A 290 24.63 -10.76 20.57
CA GLY A 290 24.03 -11.58 21.61
C GLY A 290 22.74 -12.29 21.25
N VAL A 291 21.86 -12.42 22.23
CA VAL A 291 20.53 -13.04 22.07
C VAL A 291 19.48 -12.04 22.53
N GLU A 292 18.50 -11.77 21.72
CA GLU A 292 17.30 -11.02 22.10
C GLU A 292 16.19 -11.97 22.56
N VAL A 293 15.44 -11.51 23.55
CA VAL A 293 14.29 -12.23 24.12
C VAL A 293 13.03 -11.44 23.85
N ARG A 294 12.00 -12.14 23.38
CA ARG A 294 10.67 -11.59 23.10
C ARG A 294 9.61 -12.46 23.75
N VAL A 295 8.41 -11.92 23.94
CA VAL A 295 7.25 -12.77 24.26
C VAL A 295 6.94 -13.67 23.05
N ALA A 296 6.61 -14.94 23.31
CA ALA A 296 6.33 -15.91 22.25
C ALA A 296 5.16 -15.49 21.34
N HIS A 297 4.20 -14.73 21.89
CA HIS A 297 3.11 -14.16 21.10
C HIS A 297 2.72 -12.76 21.62
N PRO A 298 2.50 -11.76 20.75
CA PRO A 298 2.18 -10.37 21.15
C PRO A 298 1.00 -10.26 22.10
N LEU A 299 -0.03 -11.08 21.91
CA LEU A 299 -1.21 -11.10 22.77
C LEU A 299 -0.90 -11.48 24.22
N TYR A 300 0.16 -12.25 24.48
CA TYR A 300 0.59 -12.55 25.86
C TYR A 300 1.04 -11.25 26.55
N GLY A 301 1.87 -10.46 25.85
CA GLY A 301 2.31 -9.17 26.36
C GLY A 301 1.15 -8.19 26.57
N GLU A 302 0.18 -8.15 25.63
CA GLU A 302 -0.98 -7.27 25.76
C GLU A 302 -1.86 -7.58 26.96
N ILE A 303 -2.19 -8.86 27.20
CA ILE A 303 -2.96 -9.29 28.35
C ILE A 303 -2.22 -8.97 29.64
N ARG A 304 -0.90 -9.21 29.68
CA ARG A 304 -0.07 -8.90 30.85
C ARG A 304 -0.04 -7.40 31.14
N ARG A 305 0.13 -6.52 30.14
CA ARG A 305 0.07 -5.06 30.29
C ARG A 305 -1.25 -4.59 30.89
N ARG A 306 -2.37 -5.19 30.49
CA ARG A 306 -3.70 -4.80 30.99
C ARG A 306 -3.95 -5.22 32.43
N ARG A 307 -3.39 -6.36 32.87
CA ARG A 307 -3.60 -6.89 34.20
C ARG A 307 -2.61 -6.40 35.24
N ALA A 308 -1.40 -6.07 34.85
CA ALA A 308 -0.40 -5.61 35.77
C ALA A 308 -0.74 -4.23 36.37
N ALA A 309 -0.44 -4.04 37.66
CA ALA A 309 -0.61 -2.74 38.31
C ALA A 309 0.19 -1.65 37.58
N ARG A 310 -0.41 -0.48 37.35
CA ARG A 310 0.23 0.65 36.64
C ARG A 310 1.59 1.03 37.27
N THR A 311 1.70 1.02 38.59
CA THR A 311 2.96 1.29 39.32
C THR A 311 4.05 0.28 39.00
N ARG A 312 3.68 -1.01 38.82
CA ARG A 312 4.59 -2.08 38.43
C ARG A 312 5.08 -1.87 37.00
N LEU A 313 4.18 -1.57 36.07
CA LEU A 313 4.54 -1.29 34.68
C LEU A 313 5.48 -0.09 34.56
N ARG A 314 5.22 0.99 35.32
CA ARG A 314 6.10 2.16 35.36
C ARG A 314 7.51 1.80 35.81
N ARG A 315 7.62 1.05 36.91
CA ARG A 315 8.91 0.58 37.45
C ARG A 315 9.66 -0.30 36.44
N LEU A 316 8.97 -1.26 35.81
CA LEU A 316 9.60 -2.13 34.82
C LEU A 316 10.08 -1.35 33.61
N ARG A 317 9.31 -0.37 33.11
CA ARG A 317 9.76 0.54 32.03
C ARG A 317 11.02 1.29 32.44
N GLY A 318 11.07 1.81 33.66
CA GLY A 318 12.26 2.49 34.19
C GLY A 318 13.49 1.58 34.24
N GLN A 319 13.33 0.34 34.68
CA GLN A 319 14.40 -0.66 34.71
C GLN A 319 14.92 -1.01 33.30
N VAL A 320 14.02 -1.24 32.34
CA VAL A 320 14.42 -1.51 30.94
C VAL A 320 15.12 -0.28 30.34
N ALA A 321 14.61 0.92 30.60
CA ALA A 321 15.24 2.17 30.12
C ALA A 321 16.65 2.35 30.71
N ALA A 322 16.86 2.02 31.99
CA ALA A 322 18.18 2.07 32.61
C ALA A 322 19.16 1.04 32.01
N GLU A 323 18.69 -0.16 31.68
CA GLU A 323 19.52 -1.18 31.00
C GLU A 323 19.90 -0.74 29.57
N LEU A 324 19.00 -0.10 28.85
CA LEU A 324 19.30 0.49 27.53
C LEU A 324 20.31 1.63 27.63
N ALA A 325 20.28 2.41 28.72
CA ALA A 325 21.27 3.47 28.95
C ALA A 325 22.68 2.92 29.23
N ALA A 326 22.76 1.71 29.80
CA ALA A 326 24.03 1.03 30.10
C ALA A 326 24.54 0.16 28.93
N ALA A 327 23.78 0.02 27.84
CA ALA A 327 24.14 -0.82 26.71
C ALA A 327 25.28 -0.21 25.87
N ALA A 328 26.01 -1.06 25.15
CA ALA A 328 27.13 -0.61 24.29
C ALA A 328 26.64 0.21 23.09
N ASP A 329 25.42 -0.05 22.63
CA ASP A 329 24.72 0.61 21.52
C ASP A 329 23.77 1.74 21.99
N ARG A 330 23.96 2.27 23.20
CA ARG A 330 23.12 3.29 23.82
C ARG A 330 22.93 4.58 23.00
N ASP A 331 23.85 4.87 22.12
CA ASP A 331 23.85 6.07 21.26
C ASP A 331 23.22 5.78 19.87
N ASP A 332 22.87 4.51 19.59
CA ASP A 332 22.06 4.18 18.41
C ASP A 332 20.70 4.86 18.50
N ILE A 333 20.25 5.46 17.39
CA ILE A 333 19.05 6.27 17.38
C ILE A 333 17.78 5.50 17.75
N GLN A 334 17.70 4.23 17.35
CA GLN A 334 16.56 3.39 17.71
C GLN A 334 16.56 3.08 19.22
N VAL A 335 17.73 2.88 19.79
CA VAL A 335 17.90 2.67 21.24
C VAL A 335 17.56 3.96 22.01
N VAL A 336 18.02 5.13 21.52
CA VAL A 336 17.71 6.43 22.10
C VAL A 336 16.20 6.69 22.10
N VAL A 337 15.52 6.53 20.98
CA VAL A 337 14.06 6.73 20.85
C VAL A 337 13.31 5.75 21.76
N ARG A 338 13.69 4.50 21.76
CA ARG A 338 13.07 3.48 22.60
C ARG A 338 13.26 3.75 24.10
N ARG A 339 14.47 4.13 24.50
CA ARG A 339 14.80 4.53 25.88
C ARG A 339 13.95 5.71 26.33
N ALA A 340 13.85 6.77 25.50
CA ALA A 340 13.05 7.95 25.80
C ALA A 340 11.55 7.60 25.90
N THR A 341 11.02 6.79 25.00
CA THR A 341 9.62 6.35 25.02
C THR A 341 9.30 5.55 26.28
N LEU A 342 10.19 4.65 26.71
CA LEU A 342 10.02 3.93 27.98
C LEU A 342 10.11 4.87 29.19
N SER A 343 11.00 5.85 29.15
CA SER A 343 11.20 6.82 30.23
C SER A 343 9.98 7.72 30.44
N LEU A 344 9.28 8.13 29.36
CA LEU A 344 8.06 8.95 29.45
C LEU A 344 6.99 8.34 30.36
N ASP A 345 6.78 7.05 30.23
CA ASP A 345 5.75 6.31 30.95
C ASP A 345 6.31 5.55 32.18
N SER A 346 7.50 5.93 32.66
CA SER A 346 8.19 5.30 33.81
C SER A 346 8.09 6.13 35.08
N ASP A 347 8.79 5.68 36.11
CA ASP A 347 9.00 6.39 37.38
C ASP A 347 10.31 7.19 37.42
N LEU A 348 11.06 7.23 36.30
CA LEU A 348 12.28 8.01 36.17
C LEU A 348 11.98 9.51 36.02
N ALA A 349 12.90 10.35 36.50
CA ALA A 349 12.83 11.78 36.26
C ALA A 349 13.01 12.08 34.75
N PRO A 350 12.26 13.04 34.17
CA PRO A 350 12.42 13.43 32.78
C PRO A 350 13.84 13.92 32.47
N ASP A 351 14.44 13.40 31.43
CA ASP A 351 15.75 13.81 30.91
C ASP A 351 15.51 14.62 29.62
N ALA A 352 15.61 15.94 29.70
CA ALA A 352 15.30 16.86 28.60
C ALA A 352 16.19 16.62 27.38
N ASP A 353 17.49 16.41 27.57
CA ASP A 353 18.44 16.15 26.46
C ASP A 353 18.13 14.84 25.74
N LEU A 354 17.80 13.79 26.50
CA LEU A 354 17.37 12.52 25.93
C LEU A 354 16.08 12.68 25.10
N LEU A 355 15.11 13.44 25.63
CA LEU A 355 13.83 13.66 24.98
C LEU A 355 13.98 14.45 23.66
N VAL A 356 14.84 15.48 23.62
CA VAL A 356 15.16 16.24 22.39
C VAL A 356 15.82 15.34 21.35
N LYS A 357 16.88 14.59 21.74
CA LYS A 357 17.54 13.63 20.82
C LYS A 357 16.56 12.59 20.30
N ALA A 358 15.69 12.08 21.14
CA ALA A 358 14.71 11.08 20.76
C ALA A 358 13.60 11.65 19.87
N ALA A 359 13.20 12.91 20.07
CA ALA A 359 12.25 13.59 19.19
C ALA A 359 12.81 13.75 17.77
N LEU A 360 14.07 14.17 17.63
CA LEU A 360 14.79 14.17 16.35
C LEU A 360 14.88 12.76 15.75
N GLY A 361 15.20 11.76 16.59
CA GLY A 361 15.23 10.37 16.18
C GLY A 361 13.88 9.85 15.68
N ALA A 362 12.78 10.27 16.29
CA ALA A 362 11.43 9.92 15.85
C ALA A 362 11.10 10.55 14.49
N VAL A 363 11.53 11.78 14.22
CA VAL A 363 11.45 12.39 12.88
C VAL A 363 12.26 11.57 11.88
N TRP A 364 13.47 11.17 12.26
CA TRP A 364 14.33 10.32 11.41
C TRP A 364 13.70 8.97 11.07
N LEU A 365 12.98 8.37 12.00
CA LEU A 365 12.21 7.14 11.82
C LEU A 365 10.89 7.36 11.07
N ALA A 366 10.56 8.60 10.69
CA ALA A 366 9.26 9.01 10.11
C ALA A 366 8.06 8.77 11.04
N ASP A 367 8.28 8.68 12.36
CA ASP A 367 7.22 8.60 13.38
C ASP A 367 6.92 10.00 13.94
N LEU A 368 6.22 10.81 13.15
CA LEU A 368 5.89 12.20 13.50
C LEU A 368 4.97 12.31 14.72
N PRO A 369 3.98 11.43 14.95
CA PRO A 369 3.20 11.42 16.18
C PRO A 369 4.05 11.19 17.44
N LEU A 370 5.04 10.32 17.37
CA LEU A 370 5.97 10.11 18.48
C LEU A 370 6.90 11.32 18.65
N ALA A 371 7.35 11.94 17.55
CA ALA A 371 8.16 13.16 17.59
C ALA A 371 7.42 14.31 18.32
N ASP A 372 6.12 14.54 18.02
CA ASP A 372 5.28 15.53 18.72
C ASP A 372 5.23 15.24 20.23
N ARG A 373 4.95 13.99 20.63
CA ARG A 373 4.87 13.60 22.04
C ARG A 373 6.20 13.77 22.81
N LEU A 374 7.31 13.37 22.19
CA LEU A 374 8.64 13.47 22.80
C LEU A 374 9.09 14.92 22.91
N ALA A 375 8.87 15.73 21.89
CA ALA A 375 9.17 17.16 21.88
C ALA A 375 8.32 17.92 22.91
N GLU A 376 7.02 17.61 23.02
CA GLU A 376 6.16 18.16 24.05
C GLU A 376 6.64 17.83 25.48
N ALA A 377 7.14 16.61 25.68
CA ALA A 377 7.69 16.22 26.97
C ALA A 377 9.01 16.94 27.27
N ALA A 378 9.86 17.19 26.26
CA ALA A 378 11.08 17.96 26.40
C ALA A 378 10.79 19.44 26.77
N ILE A 379 9.78 20.06 26.16
CA ILE A 379 9.31 21.42 26.52
C ILE A 379 8.83 21.43 27.98
N ARG A 380 8.04 20.45 28.39
CA ARG A 380 7.60 20.34 29.79
C ARG A 380 8.74 20.09 30.77
N ALA A 381 9.84 19.50 30.32
CA ALA A 381 11.07 19.33 31.10
C ALA A 381 11.96 20.57 31.12
N GLY A 382 11.54 21.69 30.50
CA GLY A 382 12.21 22.99 30.52
C GLY A 382 13.27 23.18 29.43
N SER A 383 13.26 22.41 28.36
CA SER A 383 14.15 22.61 27.21
C SER A 383 13.49 23.50 26.16
N GLU A 384 14.19 24.55 25.68
CA GLU A 384 13.78 25.48 24.62
C GLU A 384 15.02 26.01 23.92
N PRO A 385 14.95 26.49 22.64
CA PRO A 385 13.80 26.48 21.71
C PRO A 385 13.73 25.24 20.83
N GLU A 386 14.76 24.38 20.83
CA GLU A 386 14.89 23.26 19.87
C GLU A 386 13.70 22.32 19.83
N PRO A 387 13.14 21.82 20.98
CA PRO A 387 11.99 20.93 20.92
C PRO A 387 10.73 21.63 20.39
N ASN A 388 10.62 22.97 20.50
CA ASN A 388 9.50 23.72 19.92
C ASN A 388 9.59 23.67 18.38
N PHE A 389 10.79 23.81 17.81
CA PHE A 389 11.01 23.69 16.36
C PHE A 389 10.69 22.27 15.85
N ILE A 390 11.16 21.24 16.57
CA ILE A 390 10.88 19.83 16.22
C ILE A 390 9.37 19.55 16.30
N ARG A 391 8.73 20.02 17.35
CA ARG A 391 7.28 19.82 17.56
C ARG A 391 6.47 20.51 16.46
N ALA A 392 6.77 21.74 16.14
CA ALA A 392 6.09 22.51 15.11
C ALA A 392 6.27 21.87 13.72
N HIS A 393 7.48 21.40 13.42
CA HIS A 393 7.75 20.64 12.19
C HIS A 393 6.89 19.38 12.11
N ALA A 394 6.86 18.57 13.17
CA ALA A 394 6.05 17.37 13.21
C ALA A 394 4.54 17.67 13.06
N LEU A 395 4.03 18.67 13.77
CA LEU A 395 2.62 19.11 13.70
C LEU A 395 2.23 19.61 12.30
N SER A 396 3.11 20.40 11.66
CA SER A 396 2.88 20.91 10.30
C SER A 396 2.73 19.76 9.30
N TRP A 397 3.61 18.77 9.37
CA TRP A 397 3.55 17.58 8.52
C TRP A 397 2.37 16.66 8.83
N LEU A 398 1.87 16.67 10.07
CA LEU A 398 0.65 15.96 10.46
C LEU A 398 -0.64 16.69 10.06
N GLY A 399 -0.53 17.86 9.37
CA GLY A 399 -1.69 18.66 8.99
C GLY A 399 -2.34 19.42 10.15
N ARG A 400 -1.65 19.54 11.30
CA ARG A 400 -2.07 20.28 12.51
C ARG A 400 -1.44 21.68 12.52
N GLY A 401 -1.59 22.42 11.41
CA GLY A 401 -0.93 23.69 11.18
C GLY A 401 -1.25 24.78 12.21
N ASP A 402 -2.50 24.85 12.71
CA ASP A 402 -2.89 25.82 13.75
C ASP A 402 -2.16 25.56 15.08
N GLU A 403 -1.97 24.28 15.43
CA GLU A 403 -1.23 23.90 16.63
C GLU A 403 0.28 24.18 16.45
N ALA A 404 0.82 23.94 15.24
CA ALA A 404 2.19 24.27 14.90
C ALA A 404 2.44 25.80 15.03
N ASP A 405 1.55 26.66 14.51
CA ASP A 405 1.66 28.11 14.65
C ASP A 405 1.59 28.53 16.12
N THR A 406 0.73 27.91 16.91
CA THR A 406 0.64 28.18 18.35
C THR A 406 1.96 27.88 19.07
N VAL A 407 2.60 26.75 18.76
CA VAL A 407 3.90 26.36 19.33
C VAL A 407 4.98 27.35 18.91
N LEU A 408 5.05 27.73 17.63
CA LEU A 408 6.05 28.69 17.13
C LEU A 408 5.83 30.11 17.68
N ALA A 409 4.56 30.50 17.87
CA ALA A 409 4.22 31.80 18.44
C ALA A 409 4.56 31.91 19.94
N SER A 410 4.70 30.78 20.67
CA SER A 410 5.09 30.78 22.08
C SER A 410 6.59 31.06 22.30
N ILE A 411 7.41 30.98 21.25
CA ILE A 411 8.86 31.21 21.34
C ILE A 411 9.14 32.72 21.45
N GLU A 412 9.86 33.14 22.49
CA GLU A 412 10.27 34.54 22.68
C GLU A 412 11.42 34.93 21.72
N ALA A 413 11.07 35.58 20.61
CA ALA A 413 12.04 35.95 19.56
C ALA A 413 13.20 36.84 20.07
N GLY A 414 12.99 37.59 21.17
CA GLY A 414 14.00 38.46 21.76
C GLY A 414 15.21 37.75 22.39
N GLU A 415 15.03 36.48 22.77
CA GLU A 415 16.08 35.65 23.38
C GLU A 415 16.82 34.77 22.36
N LEU A 416 16.34 34.75 21.12
CA LEU A 416 16.93 33.93 20.05
C LEU A 416 18.17 34.56 19.41
N SER A 417 19.09 33.72 18.95
CA SER A 417 20.16 34.14 18.01
C SER A 417 19.55 34.63 16.70
N ASP A 418 20.34 35.39 15.90
CA ASP A 418 19.90 35.85 14.57
C ASP A 418 19.52 34.68 13.64
N VAL A 419 20.29 33.60 13.71
CA VAL A 419 20.04 32.37 12.92
C VAL A 419 18.75 31.70 13.36
N ASP A 420 18.50 31.58 14.68
CA ASP A 420 17.27 30.96 15.18
C ASP A 420 16.04 31.84 14.92
N ARG A 421 16.17 33.16 14.90
CA ARG A 421 15.08 34.06 14.47
C ARG A 421 14.72 33.84 13.00
N ALA A 422 15.75 33.71 12.13
CA ALA A 422 15.52 33.40 10.71
C ALA A 422 14.91 32.00 10.52
N ARG A 423 15.35 31.02 11.30
CA ARG A 423 14.77 29.66 11.34
C ARG A 423 13.31 29.70 11.81
N LEU A 424 12.99 30.45 12.85
CA LEU A 424 11.62 30.63 13.33
C LEU A 424 10.74 31.23 12.23
N ALA A 425 11.20 32.27 11.54
CA ALA A 425 10.47 32.89 10.44
C ALA A 425 10.26 31.90 9.29
N PHE A 426 11.29 31.13 8.90
CA PHE A 426 11.21 30.08 7.90
C PHE A 426 10.14 29.03 8.26
N LEU A 427 10.18 28.50 9.49
CA LEU A 427 9.24 27.45 9.92
C LEU A 427 7.80 27.98 10.01
N ARG A 428 7.59 29.20 10.51
CA ARG A 428 6.26 29.84 10.53
C ARG A 428 5.72 30.09 9.13
N ALA A 429 6.56 30.64 8.24
CA ALA A 429 6.17 30.88 6.85
C ALA A 429 5.90 29.58 6.10
N SER A 430 6.71 28.53 6.29
CA SER A 430 6.49 27.21 5.70
C SER A 430 5.20 26.57 6.21
N ASN A 431 4.87 26.68 7.50
CA ASN A 431 3.61 26.23 8.06
C ASN A 431 2.41 26.99 7.47
N MET A 432 2.49 28.33 7.35
CA MET A 432 1.45 29.13 6.69
C MET A 432 1.26 28.73 5.23
N LEU A 433 2.36 28.49 4.52
CA LEU A 433 2.33 28.12 3.11
C LEU A 433 1.75 26.74 2.90
N TRP A 434 2.33 25.72 3.53
CA TRP A 434 2.03 24.31 3.23
C TRP A 434 0.87 23.73 4.03
N ALA A 435 0.83 23.99 5.34
CA ALA A 435 -0.17 23.39 6.22
C ALA A 435 -1.47 24.21 6.26
N LEU A 436 -1.39 25.52 6.29
CA LEU A 436 -2.56 26.41 6.38
C LEU A 436 -3.04 26.92 5.02
N GLY A 437 -2.21 26.87 3.97
CA GLY A 437 -2.58 27.30 2.63
C GLY A 437 -2.77 28.82 2.50
N GLU A 438 -2.01 29.61 3.28
CA GLU A 438 -2.06 31.07 3.34
C GLU A 438 -0.78 31.72 2.75
N PRO A 439 -0.54 31.65 1.43
CA PRO A 439 0.72 32.11 0.82
C PRO A 439 0.98 33.61 1.02
N ALA A 440 -0.05 34.45 1.02
CA ALA A 440 0.12 35.88 1.26
C ALA A 440 0.71 36.16 2.65
N ARG A 441 0.16 35.51 3.68
CA ARG A 441 0.64 35.64 5.06
C ARG A 441 2.03 35.04 5.26
N ALA A 442 2.32 33.90 4.58
CA ALA A 442 3.67 33.34 4.58
C ALA A 442 4.70 34.32 4.03
N LYS A 443 4.35 35.05 2.94
CA LYS A 443 5.22 36.07 2.34
C LYS A 443 5.42 37.27 3.26
N GLU A 444 4.37 37.75 3.93
CA GLU A 444 4.45 38.85 4.90
C GLU A 444 5.44 38.53 6.04
N ILE A 445 5.36 37.32 6.62
CA ILE A 445 6.28 36.87 7.69
C ILE A 445 7.73 36.92 7.21
N ILE A 446 8.04 36.47 6.01
CA ILE A 446 9.39 36.45 5.46
C ILE A 446 9.88 37.86 5.07
N ASP A 447 9.02 38.71 4.55
CA ASP A 447 9.37 40.08 4.22
C ASP A 447 9.73 40.91 5.48
N GLU A 448 8.97 40.74 6.56
CA GLU A 448 9.27 41.33 7.85
C GLU A 448 10.61 40.80 8.40
N ALA A 449 10.81 39.47 8.37
CA ALA A 449 12.04 38.86 8.83
C ALA A 449 13.26 39.31 7.99
N SER A 450 13.12 39.44 6.69
CA SER A 450 14.18 39.90 5.77
C SER A 450 14.74 41.29 6.13
N CYS A 451 13.91 42.17 6.68
CA CYS A 451 14.33 43.51 7.09
C CYS A 451 15.26 43.52 8.32
N THR A 452 15.20 42.47 9.15
CA THR A 452 15.92 42.40 10.43
C THR A 452 16.98 41.29 10.48
N THR A 453 17.02 40.42 9.47
CA THR A 453 17.93 39.27 9.42
C THR A 453 19.33 39.66 9.00
N SER A 454 20.34 39.20 9.74
CA SER A 454 21.76 39.39 9.41
C SER A 454 22.19 38.49 8.24
N ALA A 455 23.39 38.68 7.73
CA ALA A 455 23.96 37.85 6.67
C ALA A 455 23.99 36.36 7.02
N GLN A 456 24.14 36.01 8.31
CA GLN A 456 24.16 34.60 8.77
C GLN A 456 22.81 33.92 8.67
N GLY A 457 21.69 34.62 8.84
CA GLY A 457 20.35 34.08 8.71
C GLY A 457 19.77 34.18 7.29
N ARG A 458 20.46 34.85 6.37
CA ARG A 458 19.97 35.12 5.02
C ARG A 458 19.59 33.88 4.25
N SER A 459 20.32 32.78 4.41
CA SER A 459 20.07 31.51 3.74
C SER A 459 18.67 30.93 4.02
N TYR A 460 18.12 31.15 5.22
CA TYR A 460 16.74 30.73 5.53
C TYR A 460 15.70 31.56 4.76
N ILE A 461 15.95 32.85 4.57
CA ILE A 461 15.05 33.73 3.84
C ILE A 461 15.04 33.34 2.36
N ASP A 462 16.23 33.17 1.76
CA ASP A 462 16.38 32.83 0.34
C ASP A 462 15.86 31.40 0.07
N ALA A 463 16.06 30.46 1.00
CA ALA A 463 15.48 29.14 0.95
C ALA A 463 13.94 29.19 0.95
N PHE A 464 13.33 29.95 1.88
CA PHE A 464 11.88 30.10 1.85
C PHE A 464 11.38 30.75 0.57
N LEU A 465 12.04 31.79 0.07
CA LEU A 465 11.65 32.44 -1.19
C LEU A 465 11.71 31.47 -2.37
N THR A 466 12.71 30.58 -2.40
CA THR A 466 12.78 29.50 -3.41
C THR A 466 11.53 28.62 -3.37
N VAL A 467 11.16 28.13 -2.17
CA VAL A 467 9.95 27.32 -1.96
C VAL A 467 8.67 28.09 -2.29
N TYR A 468 8.60 29.36 -1.87
CA TYR A 468 7.43 30.21 -2.11
C TYR A 468 7.16 30.46 -3.60
N TRP A 469 8.22 30.82 -4.36
CA TRP A 469 8.08 31.05 -5.78
C TRP A 469 7.74 29.78 -6.55
N PHE A 470 8.29 28.67 -6.15
CA PHE A 470 7.90 27.35 -6.69
C PHE A 470 6.42 27.05 -6.39
N ALA A 471 5.99 27.18 -5.15
CA ALA A 471 4.61 26.91 -4.74
C ALA A 471 3.59 27.85 -5.43
N THR A 472 3.99 29.07 -5.76
CA THR A 472 3.17 30.07 -6.46
C THR A 472 3.35 30.05 -7.99
N ASP A 473 3.95 28.99 -8.53
CA ASP A 473 4.08 28.73 -9.96
C ASP A 473 4.97 29.74 -10.70
N GLN A 474 6.09 30.09 -10.08
CA GLN A 474 7.08 31.01 -10.64
C GLN A 474 8.49 30.38 -10.63
N PRO A 475 8.73 29.32 -11.45
CA PRO A 475 9.96 28.51 -11.39
C PRO A 475 11.23 29.35 -11.65
N ASN A 476 11.18 30.33 -12.53
CA ASN A 476 12.33 31.21 -12.80
C ASN A 476 12.70 32.08 -11.60
N ALA A 477 11.71 32.57 -10.85
CA ALA A 477 11.95 33.33 -9.63
C ALA A 477 12.48 32.41 -8.51
N ALA A 478 12.03 31.14 -8.46
CA ALA A 478 12.57 30.15 -7.54
C ALA A 478 14.05 29.85 -7.83
N ILE A 479 14.42 29.66 -9.09
CA ILE A 479 15.82 29.45 -9.50
C ILE A 479 16.67 30.67 -9.14
N GLU A 480 16.20 31.89 -9.39
CA GLU A 480 16.94 33.12 -9.05
C GLU A 480 17.13 33.26 -7.54
N ALA A 481 16.10 32.91 -6.75
CA ALA A 481 16.20 32.95 -5.29
C ALA A 481 17.18 31.90 -4.73
N SER A 482 17.37 30.78 -5.43
CA SER A 482 18.25 29.69 -4.98
C SER A 482 19.70 29.82 -5.43
N LYS A 483 20.06 30.74 -6.31
CA LYS A 483 21.36 30.79 -7.00
C LYS A 483 22.58 30.89 -6.07
N ASP A 484 22.43 31.59 -4.92
CA ASP A 484 23.47 31.79 -3.94
C ASP A 484 23.43 30.76 -2.79
N LEU A 485 22.52 29.77 -2.86
CA LEU A 485 22.38 28.73 -1.86
C LEU A 485 23.31 27.54 -2.17
N VAL A 486 24.12 27.17 -1.18
CA VAL A 486 24.87 25.92 -1.19
C VAL A 486 24.06 24.89 -0.36
N LEU A 487 23.48 23.91 -1.00
CA LEU A 487 22.51 23.02 -0.35
C LEU A 487 23.10 22.24 0.83
N GLU A 488 24.37 21.86 0.71
CA GLU A 488 25.11 21.13 1.75
C GLU A 488 25.38 21.97 3.00
N ASP A 489 25.43 23.29 2.87
CA ASP A 489 25.66 24.21 3.98
C ASP A 489 24.38 24.56 4.75
N LEU A 490 23.21 24.28 4.16
CA LEU A 490 21.93 24.48 4.82
C LEU A 490 21.66 23.40 5.89
N PRO A 491 20.82 23.69 6.89
CA PRO A 491 20.24 22.66 7.74
C PRO A 491 19.60 21.55 6.90
N ALA A 492 19.76 20.30 7.32
CA ALA A 492 19.45 19.16 6.47
C ALA A 492 18.00 19.17 5.94
N VAL A 493 17.02 19.51 6.78
CA VAL A 493 15.61 19.59 6.35
C VAL A 493 15.39 20.68 5.30
N VAL A 494 16.04 21.83 5.46
CA VAL A 494 15.92 22.96 4.53
C VAL A 494 16.61 22.63 3.21
N GLY A 495 17.88 22.16 3.26
CA GLY A 495 18.62 21.77 2.06
C GLY A 495 17.94 20.66 1.25
N ALA A 496 17.35 19.67 1.95
CA ALA A 496 16.58 18.61 1.31
C ALA A 496 15.26 19.12 0.66
N GLU A 497 14.60 20.11 1.29
CA GLU A 497 13.41 20.74 0.70
C GLU A 497 13.77 21.53 -0.56
N ILE A 498 14.86 22.31 -0.54
CA ILE A 498 15.32 23.02 -1.72
C ILE A 498 15.77 22.06 -2.83
N ALA A 499 16.47 20.98 -2.49
CA ALA A 499 16.83 19.94 -3.46
C ALA A 499 15.59 19.33 -4.13
N TRP A 500 14.54 19.03 -3.37
CA TRP A 500 13.25 18.59 -3.93
C TRP A 500 12.64 19.60 -4.90
N VAL A 501 12.60 20.87 -4.51
CA VAL A 501 12.05 21.97 -5.34
C VAL A 501 12.82 22.08 -6.66
N LEU A 502 14.15 22.17 -6.59
CA LEU A 502 15.01 22.32 -7.77
C LEU A 502 14.99 21.08 -8.68
N ALA A 503 14.97 19.88 -8.10
CA ALA A 503 14.83 18.66 -8.86
C ALA A 503 13.49 18.61 -9.62
N THR A 504 12.38 19.07 -9.00
CA THR A 504 11.07 19.16 -9.65
C THR A 504 11.08 20.17 -10.79
N ILE A 505 11.60 21.39 -10.56
CA ILE A 505 11.70 22.43 -11.61
C ILE A 505 12.54 21.93 -12.79
N SER A 506 13.67 21.28 -12.52
CA SER A 506 14.55 20.76 -13.59
C SER A 506 13.90 19.58 -14.33
N ALA A 507 13.12 18.72 -13.63
CA ALA A 507 12.34 17.64 -14.24
C ALA A 507 11.29 18.18 -15.22
N ASP A 508 10.49 19.14 -14.78
CA ASP A 508 9.41 19.72 -15.59
C ASP A 508 9.96 20.52 -16.79
N ALA A 509 11.12 21.16 -16.61
CA ALA A 509 11.84 21.85 -17.68
C ALA A 509 12.53 20.92 -18.70
N GLY A 510 12.60 19.59 -18.41
CA GLY A 510 13.25 18.61 -19.30
C GLY A 510 14.76 18.49 -19.13
N ARG A 511 15.33 19.07 -18.08
CA ARG A 511 16.75 18.93 -17.70
C ARG A 511 16.95 17.73 -16.79
N THR A 512 16.73 16.55 -17.35
CA THR A 512 16.69 15.27 -16.59
C THR A 512 18.01 15.00 -15.86
N THR A 513 19.15 15.26 -16.52
CA THR A 513 20.48 15.05 -15.93
C THR A 513 20.69 15.93 -14.70
N GLU A 514 20.29 17.20 -14.76
CA GLU A 514 20.35 18.12 -13.64
C GLU A 514 19.37 17.70 -12.51
N ALA A 515 18.15 17.31 -12.86
CA ALA A 515 17.16 16.84 -11.89
C ALA A 515 17.67 15.64 -11.09
N ILE A 516 18.29 14.65 -11.76
CA ILE A 516 18.90 13.48 -11.13
C ILE A 516 20.07 13.90 -10.21
N ALA A 517 20.95 14.76 -10.69
CA ALA A 517 22.11 15.22 -9.91
C ALA A 517 21.67 15.93 -8.62
N VAL A 518 20.69 16.82 -8.70
CA VAL A 518 20.11 17.52 -7.55
C VAL A 518 19.40 16.54 -6.60
N ALA A 519 18.69 15.55 -7.15
CA ALA A 519 18.03 14.51 -6.33
C ALA A 519 19.07 13.69 -5.54
N GLU A 520 20.19 13.30 -6.14
CA GLU A 520 21.27 12.57 -5.45
C GLU A 520 21.91 13.41 -4.32
N VAL A 521 22.15 14.69 -4.56
CA VAL A 521 22.59 15.63 -3.51
C VAL A 521 21.54 15.69 -2.40
N GLY A 522 20.27 15.81 -2.78
CA GLY A 522 19.15 15.82 -1.84
C GLY A 522 19.06 14.57 -0.97
N TYR A 523 19.26 13.37 -1.53
CA TYR A 523 19.30 12.12 -0.75
C TYR A 523 20.43 12.13 0.25
N ALA A 524 21.64 12.57 -0.16
CA ALA A 524 22.80 12.67 0.72
C ALA A 524 22.52 13.63 1.89
N ILE A 525 21.89 14.79 1.61
CA ILE A 525 21.50 15.75 2.64
C ILE A 525 20.42 15.16 3.57
N ALA A 526 19.37 14.55 3.01
CA ALA A 526 18.25 14.00 3.78
C ALA A 526 18.69 12.88 4.74
N THR A 527 19.77 12.17 4.43
CA THR A 527 20.26 11.04 5.23
C THR A 527 21.38 11.39 6.20
N ARG A 528 21.97 12.58 6.13
CA ARG A 528 23.09 12.98 6.99
C ARG A 528 22.67 13.42 8.40
N ALA A 529 21.42 13.79 8.62
CA ALA A 529 20.89 14.27 9.88
C ALA A 529 19.54 13.60 10.24
N PHE A 530 19.14 13.74 11.49
CA PHE A 530 17.95 13.05 12.02
C PHE A 530 16.63 13.79 11.77
N ASP A 531 16.66 15.00 11.22
CA ASP A 531 15.47 15.85 11.02
C ASP A 531 14.92 15.83 9.58
N ALA A 532 15.65 15.27 8.62
CA ALA A 532 15.32 15.35 7.20
C ALA A 532 14.95 14.03 6.46
N PRO A 533 15.03 12.81 7.05
CA PRO A 533 14.93 11.57 6.25
C PRO A 533 13.59 11.35 5.56
N HIS A 534 12.50 11.95 6.06
CA HIS A 534 11.19 11.93 5.41
C HIS A 534 11.19 12.67 4.08
N MET A 535 12.08 13.67 3.90
CA MET A 535 12.25 14.40 2.64
C MET A 535 12.74 13.52 1.49
N ARG A 536 13.37 12.38 1.77
CA ARG A 536 13.76 11.42 0.72
C ARG A 536 12.59 10.96 -0.15
N PHE A 537 11.37 10.91 0.39
CA PHE A 537 10.18 10.55 -0.36
C PHE A 537 9.78 11.66 -1.35
N ASN A 538 9.89 12.94 -0.95
CA ASN A 538 9.65 14.07 -1.84
C ASN A 538 10.66 14.10 -2.98
N ILE A 539 11.93 13.89 -2.64
CA ILE A 539 13.04 13.86 -3.60
C ILE A 539 12.85 12.67 -4.56
N ALA A 540 12.47 11.50 -4.04
CA ALA A 540 12.23 10.32 -4.85
C ALA A 540 11.07 10.50 -5.85
N ASP A 541 10.01 11.18 -5.44
CA ASP A 541 8.90 11.48 -6.33
C ASP A 541 9.33 12.42 -7.47
N ALA A 542 10.14 13.45 -7.18
CA ALA A 542 10.73 14.31 -8.22
C ALA A 542 11.68 13.55 -9.14
N HIS A 543 12.52 12.67 -8.60
CA HIS A 543 13.44 11.82 -9.36
C HIS A 543 12.70 10.86 -10.30
N VAL A 544 11.67 10.17 -9.78
CA VAL A 544 10.80 9.29 -10.59
C VAL A 544 10.11 10.11 -11.68
N SER A 545 9.58 11.30 -11.37
CA SER A 545 8.96 12.19 -12.35
C SER A 545 9.93 12.58 -13.47
N ALA A 546 11.17 12.98 -13.13
CA ALA A 546 12.19 13.34 -14.11
C ALA A 546 12.48 12.20 -15.08
N LEU A 547 12.64 10.99 -14.55
CA LEU A 547 12.89 9.80 -15.37
C LEU A 547 11.70 9.46 -16.28
N GLN A 548 10.49 9.58 -15.78
CA GLN A 548 9.27 9.31 -16.54
C GLN A 548 9.06 10.33 -17.67
N LEU A 549 9.22 11.61 -17.38
CA LEU A 549 9.10 12.68 -18.37
C LEU A 549 10.12 12.51 -19.49
N ALA A 550 11.33 12.04 -19.16
CA ALA A 550 12.37 11.72 -20.16
C ALA A 550 12.08 10.43 -20.96
N GLY A 551 11.20 9.54 -20.51
CA GLY A 551 10.98 8.21 -21.10
C GLY A 551 11.94 7.13 -20.59
N ARG A 552 12.49 7.26 -19.39
CA ARG A 552 13.36 6.30 -18.72
C ARG A 552 12.57 5.52 -17.66
N ASN A 553 11.48 4.86 -18.08
CA ASN A 553 10.53 4.24 -17.16
C ASN A 553 11.12 3.03 -16.40
N ALA A 554 12.08 2.31 -16.99
CA ALA A 554 12.79 1.22 -16.31
C ALA A 554 13.58 1.74 -15.09
N ASP A 555 14.31 2.85 -15.28
CA ASP A 555 15.08 3.49 -14.20
C ASP A 555 14.14 4.06 -13.13
N ALA A 556 13.00 4.61 -13.54
CA ALA A 556 11.97 5.11 -12.63
C ALA A 556 11.41 4.00 -11.73
N LEU A 557 11.15 2.81 -12.28
CA LEU A 557 10.72 1.64 -11.52
C LEU A 557 11.79 1.16 -10.52
N GLU A 558 13.07 1.17 -10.91
CA GLU A 558 14.18 0.81 -10.04
C GLU A 558 14.30 1.76 -8.83
N VAL A 559 14.25 3.08 -9.09
CA VAL A 559 14.26 4.09 -8.02
C VAL A 559 13.07 3.89 -7.08
N ALA A 560 11.88 3.71 -7.63
CA ALA A 560 10.66 3.54 -6.85
C ALA A 560 10.67 2.28 -5.98
N GLU A 561 11.15 1.15 -6.50
CA GLU A 561 11.25 -0.10 -5.75
C GLU A 561 12.30 -0.01 -4.63
N ARG A 562 13.43 0.62 -4.88
CA ARG A 562 14.45 0.91 -3.86
C ARG A 562 13.85 1.71 -2.70
N VAL A 563 13.07 2.75 -3.01
CA VAL A 563 12.44 3.61 -1.99
C VAL A 563 11.33 2.86 -1.25
N ARG A 564 10.53 2.04 -1.95
CA ARG A 564 9.50 1.19 -1.36
C ARG A 564 10.11 0.18 -0.39
N GLY A 565 11.23 -0.45 -0.76
CA GLY A 565 11.98 -1.33 0.11
C GLY A 565 12.48 -0.64 1.39
N GLN A 566 13.03 0.58 1.26
CA GLN A 566 13.44 1.39 2.41
C GLN A 566 12.28 1.82 3.31
N ALA A 567 11.09 2.03 2.72
CA ALA A 567 9.89 2.40 3.46
C ALA A 567 9.26 1.24 4.23
N ALA A 568 9.49 0.00 3.81
CA ALA A 568 8.85 -1.19 4.40
C ALA A 568 9.17 -1.36 5.90
N ASP A 569 10.38 -0.98 6.32
CA ASP A 569 10.87 -1.12 7.69
C ASP A 569 10.59 0.11 8.57
N LEU A 570 9.92 1.13 8.02
CA LEU A 570 9.65 2.38 8.73
C LEU A 570 8.20 2.44 9.24
N PRO A 571 7.98 3.06 10.41
CA PRO A 571 6.64 3.28 10.96
C PRO A 571 5.88 4.41 10.22
N GLY A 572 4.58 4.55 10.56
CA GLY A 572 3.76 5.69 10.15
C GLY A 572 3.44 5.72 8.65
N ALA A 573 3.44 6.92 8.06
CA ALA A 573 3.06 7.14 6.65
C ALA A 573 4.13 6.72 5.63
N ALA A 574 5.32 6.31 6.06
CA ALA A 574 6.44 6.00 5.17
C ALA A 574 6.08 4.90 4.16
N GLN A 575 5.41 3.83 4.59
CA GLN A 575 4.98 2.74 3.70
C GLN A 575 3.98 3.22 2.66
N LEU A 576 3.07 4.12 3.03
CA LEU A 576 2.11 4.73 2.10
C LEU A 576 2.81 5.61 1.07
N LEU A 577 3.84 6.37 1.49
CA LEU A 577 4.64 7.18 0.59
C LEU A 577 5.45 6.30 -0.39
N GLY A 578 6.03 5.21 0.11
CA GLY A 578 6.71 4.22 -0.73
C GLY A 578 5.78 3.58 -1.76
N ALA A 579 4.57 3.20 -1.35
CA ALA A 579 3.54 2.68 -2.25
C ALA A 579 3.08 3.72 -3.29
N ALA A 580 2.94 4.98 -2.88
CA ALA A 580 2.57 6.09 -3.74
C ALA A 580 3.59 6.33 -4.86
N ILE A 581 4.87 6.37 -4.52
CA ILE A 581 5.97 6.55 -5.48
C ILE A 581 6.05 5.35 -6.43
N ALA A 582 5.90 4.12 -5.91
CA ALA A 582 5.85 2.93 -6.74
C ALA A 582 4.64 2.93 -7.69
N GLY A 583 3.45 3.32 -7.19
CA GLY A 583 2.25 3.45 -8.00
C GLY A 583 2.39 4.50 -9.13
N ARG A 584 3.09 5.62 -8.86
CA ARG A 584 3.43 6.61 -9.88
C ARG A 584 4.37 6.02 -10.94
N ALA A 585 5.40 5.29 -10.53
CA ALA A 585 6.33 4.65 -11.45
C ALA A 585 5.63 3.58 -12.31
N GLU A 586 4.76 2.78 -11.74
CA GLU A 586 3.92 1.80 -12.45
C GLU A 586 2.97 2.47 -13.46
N LEU A 587 2.40 3.64 -13.11
CA LEU A 587 1.57 4.42 -14.03
C LEU A 587 2.37 4.89 -15.26
N GLY A 588 3.56 5.46 -15.06
CA GLY A 588 4.42 5.91 -16.17
C GLY A 588 4.87 4.78 -17.08
N ALA A 589 5.03 3.58 -16.51
CA ALA A 589 5.30 2.35 -17.24
C ALA A 589 4.04 1.75 -17.94
N GLY A 590 2.87 2.33 -17.70
CA GLY A 590 1.60 1.86 -18.25
C GLY A 590 1.05 0.60 -17.58
N ARG A 591 1.56 0.16 -16.43
CA ARG A 591 1.07 -1.00 -15.67
C ARG A 591 -0.12 -0.61 -14.79
N LEU A 592 -1.26 -0.34 -15.44
CA LEU A 592 -2.40 0.35 -14.83
C LEU A 592 -3.04 -0.37 -13.65
N ARG A 593 -3.05 -1.73 -13.64
CA ARG A 593 -3.61 -2.51 -12.53
C ARG A 593 -2.80 -2.33 -11.25
N SER A 594 -1.47 -2.48 -11.34
CA SER A 594 -0.55 -2.26 -10.21
C SER A 594 -0.58 -0.80 -9.75
N ALA A 595 -0.54 0.14 -10.73
CA ALA A 595 -0.61 1.56 -10.44
C ALA A 595 -1.87 1.95 -9.68
N SER A 596 -3.05 1.49 -10.14
CA SER A 596 -4.33 1.79 -9.48
C SER A 596 -4.36 1.25 -8.05
N ALA A 597 -3.92 0.01 -7.82
CA ALA A 597 -3.92 -0.60 -6.50
C ALA A 597 -2.99 0.15 -5.51
N LEU A 598 -1.75 0.44 -5.93
CA LEU A 598 -0.77 1.14 -5.09
C LEU A 598 -1.16 2.60 -4.81
N LEU A 599 -1.66 3.30 -5.83
CA LEU A 599 -2.09 4.70 -5.68
C LEU A 599 -3.39 4.81 -4.88
N GLU A 600 -4.30 3.86 -5.00
CA GLU A 600 -5.50 3.81 -4.17
C GLU A 600 -5.14 3.63 -2.69
N GLN A 601 -4.28 2.65 -2.38
CA GLN A 601 -3.76 2.44 -1.04
C GLN A 601 -3.16 3.71 -0.46
N ALA A 602 -2.33 4.41 -1.24
CA ALA A 602 -1.64 5.62 -0.81
C ALA A 602 -2.58 6.82 -0.66
N ALA A 603 -3.40 7.12 -1.67
CA ALA A 603 -4.26 8.32 -1.68
C ALA A 603 -5.22 8.33 -0.50
N GLN A 604 -5.73 7.20 -0.11
CA GLN A 604 -6.69 7.07 0.98
C GLN A 604 -6.02 7.17 2.35
N GLY A 605 -4.91 6.48 2.56
CA GLY A 605 -4.15 6.56 3.80
C GLY A 605 -3.58 7.96 4.06
N LEU A 606 -3.03 8.60 3.02
CA LEU A 606 -2.38 9.90 3.13
C LEU A 606 -3.36 11.09 3.22
N SER A 607 -4.55 11.01 2.62
CA SER A 607 -5.54 12.10 2.63
C SER A 607 -6.04 12.47 4.03
N VAL A 608 -5.85 11.61 5.02
CA VAL A 608 -6.35 11.80 6.38
C VAL A 608 -5.28 12.34 7.31
N THR A 609 -4.03 12.01 7.05
CA THR A 609 -2.89 12.42 7.88
C THR A 609 -2.24 13.72 7.42
N HIS A 610 -2.44 14.11 6.15
CA HIS A 610 -1.81 15.28 5.56
C HIS A 610 -2.84 16.11 4.78
N ALA A 611 -3.44 17.09 5.46
CA ALA A 611 -4.59 17.85 4.95
C ALA A 611 -4.34 18.58 3.61
N LEU A 612 -3.10 18.86 3.22
CA LEU A 612 -2.81 19.72 2.08
C LEU A 612 -1.85 19.19 1.01
N GLY A 613 -1.18 18.06 1.21
CA GLY A 613 -0.12 17.73 0.29
C GLY A 613 -0.25 16.37 -0.38
N TRP A 614 -0.04 15.36 0.41
CA TRP A 614 0.29 14.04 -0.10
C TRP A 614 -0.89 13.29 -0.69
N GLY A 615 -2.04 13.30 -0.05
CA GLY A 615 -3.22 12.61 -0.56
C GLY A 615 -3.66 13.14 -1.93
N TYR A 616 -3.67 14.47 -2.10
CA TYR A 616 -3.98 15.10 -3.38
C TYR A 616 -2.95 14.76 -4.46
N ARG A 617 -1.67 14.80 -4.14
CA ARG A 617 -0.58 14.55 -5.07
C ARG A 617 -0.67 13.18 -5.72
N TYR A 618 -1.16 12.18 -5.00
CA TYR A 618 -1.31 10.82 -5.50
C TYR A 618 -2.72 10.47 -5.96
N GLU A 619 -3.72 11.23 -5.57
CA GLU A 619 -5.08 11.10 -6.10
C GLU A 619 -5.13 11.48 -7.59
N VAL A 620 -4.37 12.49 -8.03
CA VAL A 620 -4.32 12.90 -9.44
C VAL A 620 -3.84 11.76 -10.35
N PRO A 621 -2.65 11.15 -10.14
CA PRO A 621 -2.23 10.00 -10.94
C PRO A 621 -3.14 8.77 -10.77
N ARG A 622 -3.79 8.56 -9.61
CA ARG A 622 -4.79 7.49 -9.45
C ARG A 622 -5.96 7.69 -10.40
N ILE A 623 -6.50 8.89 -10.47
CA ILE A 623 -7.59 9.23 -11.41
C ILE A 623 -7.17 8.95 -12.86
N ALA A 624 -5.93 9.30 -13.24
CA ALA A 624 -5.40 9.02 -14.57
C ALA A 624 -5.33 7.51 -14.84
N ALA A 625 -4.79 6.72 -13.91
CA ALA A 625 -4.68 5.26 -14.03
C ALA A 625 -6.06 4.60 -14.21
N VAL A 626 -7.03 4.99 -13.38
CA VAL A 626 -8.41 4.48 -13.42
C VAL A 626 -9.11 4.86 -14.72
N ALA A 627 -8.89 6.09 -15.22
CA ALA A 627 -9.45 6.56 -16.49
C ALA A 627 -8.85 5.82 -17.70
N MET A 628 -7.53 5.62 -17.74
CA MET A 628 -6.82 4.85 -18.76
C MET A 628 -7.27 3.37 -18.78
N GLY A 629 -7.60 2.81 -17.60
CA GLY A 629 -8.16 1.46 -17.45
C GLY A 629 -9.63 1.33 -17.85
N GLY A 630 -10.30 2.46 -18.19
CA GLY A 630 -11.68 2.48 -18.69
C GLY A 630 -12.76 2.65 -17.61
N SER A 631 -12.43 2.75 -16.32
CA SER A 631 -13.38 2.96 -15.22
C SER A 631 -13.80 4.44 -15.09
N THR A 632 -14.45 4.97 -16.12
CA THR A 632 -14.75 6.41 -16.26
C THR A 632 -15.71 6.95 -15.19
N VAL A 633 -16.61 6.13 -14.63
CA VAL A 633 -17.54 6.54 -13.57
C VAL A 633 -16.80 6.79 -12.26
N GLU A 634 -15.90 5.90 -11.91
CA GLU A 634 -15.05 6.02 -10.71
C GLU A 634 -14.13 7.24 -10.83
N ALA A 635 -13.40 7.34 -11.96
CA ALA A 635 -12.53 8.49 -12.24
C ALA A 635 -13.27 9.83 -12.18
N ALA A 636 -14.50 9.89 -12.72
CA ALA A 636 -15.34 11.10 -12.67
C ALA A 636 -15.73 11.46 -11.23
N THR A 637 -16.09 10.48 -10.43
CA THR A 637 -16.45 10.68 -9.01
C THR A 637 -15.25 11.20 -8.22
N ALA A 638 -14.09 10.59 -8.41
CA ALA A 638 -12.85 10.99 -7.75
C ALA A 638 -12.41 12.41 -8.18
N LEU A 639 -12.46 12.72 -9.47
CA LEU A 639 -12.13 14.06 -9.97
C LEU A 639 -13.08 15.13 -9.45
N ALA A 640 -14.38 14.82 -9.35
CA ALA A 640 -15.37 15.73 -8.78
C ALA A 640 -15.12 15.99 -7.29
N ALA A 641 -14.72 14.97 -6.53
CA ALA A 641 -14.33 15.10 -5.12
C ALA A 641 -13.05 15.95 -4.98
N LEU A 642 -12.04 15.70 -5.82
CA LEU A 642 -10.80 16.45 -5.86
C LEU A 642 -11.03 17.95 -6.16
N ASN A 643 -11.92 18.26 -7.09
CA ASN A 643 -12.24 19.63 -7.50
C ASN A 643 -12.97 20.44 -6.40
N LYS A 644 -13.57 19.80 -5.40
CA LYS A 644 -14.16 20.48 -4.23
C LYS A 644 -13.12 20.98 -3.23
N GLN A 645 -11.90 20.46 -3.30
CA GLN A 645 -10.82 20.91 -2.43
C GLN A 645 -10.27 22.23 -2.93
N ARG A 646 -10.34 23.28 -2.10
CA ARG A 646 -9.69 24.56 -2.42
C ARG A 646 -8.20 24.42 -2.24
N ARG A 647 -7.42 24.73 -3.28
CA ARG A 647 -5.95 24.73 -3.23
C ARG A 647 -5.39 26.02 -3.76
N PRO A 648 -4.52 26.67 -3.00
CA PRO A 648 -3.84 27.90 -3.43
C PRO A 648 -2.67 27.64 -4.40
N PHE A 649 -2.28 26.37 -4.60
CA PHE A 649 -1.10 25.99 -5.39
C PHE A 649 -1.49 25.39 -6.74
N ARG A 650 -0.67 25.69 -7.78
CA ARG A 650 -0.83 25.17 -9.14
C ARG A 650 0.05 23.95 -9.42
N LEU A 651 0.81 23.49 -8.44
CA LEU A 651 1.54 22.22 -8.52
C LEU A 651 0.62 21.11 -9.03
N LEU A 652 1.06 20.36 -10.05
CA LEU A 652 0.31 19.28 -10.71
C LEU A 652 -0.79 19.74 -11.67
N ASP A 653 -0.80 21.00 -12.12
CA ASP A 653 -1.84 21.48 -13.06
C ASP A 653 -1.80 20.70 -14.40
N PHE A 654 -0.61 20.37 -14.92
CA PHE A 654 -0.52 19.57 -16.13
C PHE A 654 -0.95 18.12 -15.90
N GLU A 655 -0.57 17.47 -14.80
CA GLU A 655 -0.98 16.11 -14.47
C GLU A 655 -2.50 16.02 -14.26
N ARG A 656 -3.09 17.02 -13.61
CA ARG A 656 -4.54 17.12 -13.45
C ARG A 656 -5.24 17.29 -14.80
N SER A 657 -4.62 18.06 -15.72
CA SER A 657 -5.13 18.21 -17.08
C SER A 657 -5.03 16.90 -17.85
N LEU A 658 -3.95 16.14 -17.69
CA LEU A 658 -3.81 14.77 -18.23
C LEU A 658 -4.91 13.84 -17.69
N ALA A 659 -5.09 13.78 -16.38
CA ALA A 659 -6.13 12.96 -15.75
C ALA A 659 -7.54 13.32 -16.26
N ARG A 660 -7.85 14.62 -16.36
CA ARG A 660 -9.11 15.12 -16.94
C ARG A 660 -9.24 14.73 -18.41
N ALA A 661 -8.19 14.86 -19.20
CA ALA A 661 -8.22 14.54 -20.61
C ALA A 661 -8.45 13.03 -20.85
N TRP A 662 -7.76 12.15 -20.11
CA TRP A 662 -7.99 10.72 -20.18
C TRP A 662 -9.44 10.35 -19.80
N LEU A 663 -9.98 10.95 -18.74
CA LEU A 663 -11.39 10.76 -18.35
C LEU A 663 -12.34 11.22 -19.47
N THR A 664 -12.13 12.43 -19.99
CA THR A 664 -12.99 13.04 -21.02
C THR A 664 -12.96 12.23 -22.31
N ALA A 665 -11.78 11.79 -22.73
CA ALA A 665 -11.59 10.92 -23.89
C ALA A 665 -12.21 9.52 -23.65
N GLY A 666 -12.07 8.98 -22.44
CA GLY A 666 -12.71 7.74 -22.02
C GLY A 666 -14.24 7.81 -22.09
N GLN A 667 -14.82 8.97 -21.78
CA GLN A 667 -16.24 9.28 -21.93
C GLN A 667 -16.66 9.57 -23.39
N GLY A 668 -15.74 9.56 -24.35
CA GLY A 668 -16.02 9.74 -25.77
C GLY A 668 -15.92 11.16 -26.29
N ALA A 669 -15.67 12.17 -25.46
CA ALA A 669 -15.50 13.56 -25.88
C ALA A 669 -14.02 13.84 -26.24
N VAL A 670 -13.51 13.12 -27.25
CA VAL A 670 -12.08 13.12 -27.62
C VAL A 670 -11.59 14.51 -28.04
N SER A 671 -12.40 15.29 -28.79
CA SER A 671 -12.03 16.65 -29.17
C SER A 671 -11.90 17.60 -27.99
N GLU A 672 -12.76 17.44 -26.98
CA GLU A 672 -12.65 18.20 -25.72
C GLU A 672 -11.36 17.84 -24.97
N ALA A 673 -11.02 16.56 -24.91
CA ALA A 673 -9.80 16.07 -24.29
C ALA A 673 -8.54 16.63 -24.98
N ILE A 674 -8.50 16.64 -26.31
CA ILE A 674 -7.42 17.26 -27.10
C ILE A 674 -7.29 18.74 -26.75
N ASN A 675 -8.38 19.50 -26.69
CA ASN A 675 -8.33 20.92 -26.36
C ASN A 675 -7.78 21.15 -24.93
N VAL A 676 -8.16 20.31 -23.97
CA VAL A 676 -7.59 20.36 -22.61
C VAL A 676 -6.09 20.17 -22.64
N LEU A 677 -5.58 19.20 -23.42
CA LEU A 677 -4.15 18.91 -23.50
C LEU A 677 -3.37 20.00 -24.21
N LEU A 678 -3.90 20.55 -25.31
CA LEU A 678 -3.25 21.65 -26.03
C LEU A 678 -3.16 22.91 -25.15
N SER A 679 -4.22 23.25 -24.44
CA SER A 679 -4.18 24.34 -23.46
C SER A 679 -3.20 24.06 -22.29
N ALA A 680 -3.08 22.82 -21.83
CA ALA A 680 -2.11 22.46 -20.81
C ALA A 680 -0.67 22.57 -21.34
N ALA A 681 -0.43 22.16 -22.60
CA ALA A 681 0.86 22.29 -23.27
C ALA A 681 1.26 23.77 -23.44
N GLU A 682 0.34 24.65 -23.85
CA GLU A 682 0.59 26.10 -23.95
C GLU A 682 0.95 26.70 -22.60
N ASN A 683 0.24 26.32 -21.54
CA ASN A 683 0.50 26.79 -20.18
C ASN A 683 1.88 26.28 -19.68
N ALA A 684 2.21 25.02 -19.90
CA ALA A 684 3.52 24.46 -19.53
C ALA A 684 4.66 25.17 -20.30
N SER A 685 4.48 25.38 -21.59
CA SER A 685 5.42 26.15 -22.45
C SER A 685 5.69 27.56 -21.93
N ALA A 686 4.62 28.29 -21.53
CA ALA A 686 4.73 29.66 -21.00
C ALA A 686 5.52 29.74 -19.70
N ARG A 687 5.61 28.62 -18.94
CA ARG A 687 6.33 28.51 -17.66
C ARG A 687 7.73 27.94 -17.81
N GLY A 688 8.09 27.44 -19.01
CA GLY A 688 9.34 26.73 -19.24
C GLY A 688 9.33 25.26 -18.78
N GLU A 689 8.15 24.67 -18.54
CA GLU A 689 7.92 23.28 -18.17
C GLU A 689 7.88 22.41 -19.45
N PHE A 690 9.00 22.36 -20.17
CA PHE A 690 9.05 21.80 -21.52
C PHE A 690 8.84 20.28 -21.58
N ALA A 691 9.22 19.52 -20.54
CA ALA A 691 8.94 18.09 -20.48
C ALA A 691 7.46 17.82 -20.20
N ALA A 692 6.80 18.65 -19.39
CA ALA A 692 5.36 18.62 -19.19
C ALA A 692 4.61 18.98 -20.50
N GLU A 693 5.13 19.95 -21.27
CA GLU A 693 4.61 20.25 -22.62
C GLU A 693 4.67 19.02 -23.53
N VAL A 694 5.82 18.31 -23.56
CA VAL A 694 5.99 17.09 -24.36
C VAL A 694 4.95 16.03 -24.04
N ILE A 695 4.72 15.71 -22.77
CA ILE A 695 3.77 14.66 -22.39
C ILE A 695 2.32 15.05 -22.72
N CYS A 696 1.97 16.33 -22.63
CA CYS A 696 0.66 16.83 -23.05
C CYS A 696 0.46 16.71 -24.57
N LEU A 697 1.45 17.09 -25.39
CA LEU A 697 1.40 16.96 -26.84
C LEU A 697 1.44 15.50 -27.29
N GLN A 698 2.24 14.63 -26.65
CA GLN A 698 2.24 13.19 -26.89
C GLN A 698 0.85 12.60 -26.64
N THR A 699 0.22 12.93 -25.51
CA THR A 699 -1.11 12.42 -25.16
C THR A 699 -2.18 12.94 -26.13
N ALA A 700 -2.09 14.19 -26.59
CA ALA A 700 -2.94 14.69 -27.64
C ALA A 700 -2.79 13.88 -28.94
N THR A 701 -1.55 13.48 -29.26
CA THR A 701 -1.26 12.63 -30.42
C THR A 701 -1.86 11.22 -30.27
N GLN A 702 -1.81 10.63 -29.06
CA GLN A 702 -2.49 9.37 -28.76
C GLN A 702 -4.00 9.45 -29.01
N PHE A 703 -4.61 10.61 -28.79
CA PHE A 703 -6.02 10.85 -29.07
C PHE A 703 -6.31 11.18 -30.55
N GLY A 704 -5.27 11.32 -31.38
CA GLY A 704 -5.40 11.54 -32.83
C GLY A 704 -5.07 12.93 -33.31
N ASP A 705 -4.64 13.85 -32.43
CA ASP A 705 -4.13 15.14 -32.86
C ASP A 705 -2.69 15.04 -33.35
N HIS A 706 -2.37 15.77 -34.42
CA HIS A 706 -1.03 15.83 -34.99
C HIS A 706 -0.49 17.26 -35.14
N SER A 707 -1.20 18.24 -34.58
CA SER A 707 -0.85 19.67 -34.72
C SER A 707 0.46 20.01 -33.99
N GLY A 708 0.76 19.33 -32.89
CA GLY A 708 1.96 19.52 -32.09
C GLY A 708 3.28 19.03 -32.69
N GLY A 709 3.25 18.36 -33.86
CA GLY A 709 4.43 17.69 -34.41
C GLY A 709 5.64 18.58 -34.70
N GLN A 710 5.43 19.84 -35.13
CA GLN A 710 6.56 20.79 -35.32
C GLN A 710 7.11 21.21 -33.98
N ARG A 711 6.25 21.52 -33.01
CA ARG A 711 6.66 21.94 -31.67
C ARG A 711 7.45 20.86 -30.94
N LEU A 712 7.02 19.59 -31.07
CA LEU A 712 7.77 18.45 -30.49
C LEU A 712 9.17 18.35 -31.07
N ARG A 713 9.35 18.58 -32.39
CA ARG A 713 10.70 18.63 -33.00
C ARG A 713 11.56 19.78 -32.47
N ASP A 714 10.96 20.94 -32.25
CA ASP A 714 11.68 22.06 -31.66
C ASP A 714 12.13 21.77 -30.23
N LEU A 715 11.32 21.01 -29.50
CA LEU A 715 11.61 20.60 -28.12
C LEU A 715 12.70 19.52 -28.01
N GLU A 716 13.02 18.77 -29.08
CA GLU A 716 14.14 17.81 -29.09
C GLU A 716 15.50 18.47 -28.77
N ALA A 717 15.66 19.76 -29.05
CA ALA A 717 16.87 20.50 -28.71
C ALA A 717 16.93 20.97 -27.25
N ILE A 718 15.84 20.88 -26.52
CA ILE A 718 15.67 21.45 -25.17
C ILE A 718 15.46 20.35 -24.11
N VAL A 719 14.65 19.34 -24.44
CA VAL A 719 14.21 18.29 -23.53
C VAL A 719 15.09 17.06 -23.68
N GLU A 720 15.68 16.62 -22.59
CA GLU A 720 16.52 15.43 -22.53
C GLU A 720 15.69 14.12 -22.53
N GLY A 721 16.27 13.07 -23.07
CA GLY A 721 15.73 11.72 -23.04
C GLY A 721 15.01 11.29 -24.33
N PRO A 722 14.71 9.99 -24.48
CA PRO A 722 14.20 9.41 -25.72
C PRO A 722 12.74 9.79 -26.04
N ARG A 723 11.92 10.14 -25.06
CA ARG A 723 10.48 10.39 -25.22
C ARG A 723 10.17 11.45 -26.27
N VAL A 724 10.86 12.59 -26.24
CA VAL A 724 10.54 13.74 -27.08
C VAL A 724 10.72 13.41 -28.56
N GLY A 725 11.80 12.73 -28.94
CA GLY A 725 12.06 12.33 -30.34
C GLY A 725 11.04 11.30 -30.84
N ILE A 726 10.68 10.32 -29.98
CA ILE A 726 9.64 9.32 -30.32
C ILE A 726 8.28 10.01 -30.48
N ALA A 727 7.92 10.92 -29.59
CA ALA A 727 6.65 11.68 -29.66
C ALA A 727 6.58 12.59 -30.90
N ALA A 728 7.70 13.23 -31.28
CA ALA A 728 7.78 14.05 -32.48
C ALA A 728 7.55 13.23 -33.75
N ARG A 729 8.21 12.06 -33.86
CA ARG A 729 8.03 11.13 -35.00
C ARG A 729 6.61 10.55 -34.99
N PHE A 730 6.03 10.27 -33.82
CA PHE A 730 4.66 9.80 -33.73
C PHE A 730 3.65 10.79 -34.33
N ALA A 731 3.74 12.06 -33.99
CA ALA A 731 2.85 13.09 -34.54
C ALA A 731 3.01 13.22 -36.07
N VAL A 732 4.25 13.13 -36.58
CA VAL A 732 4.52 13.17 -38.03
C VAL A 732 3.99 11.94 -38.74
N ALA A 733 4.24 10.74 -38.21
CA ALA A 733 3.76 9.49 -38.77
C ALA A 733 2.23 9.43 -38.79
N LEU A 734 1.58 9.91 -37.74
CA LEU A 734 0.13 10.02 -37.66
C LEU A 734 -0.43 10.96 -38.72
N LYS A 735 0.15 12.17 -38.88
CA LYS A 735 -0.21 13.13 -39.93
C LYS A 735 -0.13 12.57 -41.33
N ASN A 736 0.94 11.83 -41.62
CA ASN A 736 1.21 11.25 -42.93
C ASN A 736 0.45 9.92 -43.17
N GLY A 737 -0.20 9.37 -42.14
CA GLY A 737 -0.79 8.05 -42.17
C GLY A 737 0.24 6.96 -42.42
N ASP A 738 1.50 7.11 -41.97
CA ASP A 738 2.57 6.15 -42.17
C ASP A 738 2.46 4.98 -41.21
N ALA A 739 1.75 3.96 -41.65
CA ALA A 739 1.45 2.81 -40.85
C ALA A 739 2.68 1.96 -40.43
N ALA A 740 3.73 1.95 -41.26
CA ALA A 740 4.96 1.20 -40.99
C ALA A 740 5.76 1.91 -39.87
N GLU A 741 5.89 3.25 -39.97
CA GLU A 741 6.53 4.04 -38.95
C GLU A 741 5.74 4.01 -37.64
N LEU A 742 4.42 4.08 -37.66
CA LEU A 742 3.58 3.92 -36.45
C LEU A 742 3.81 2.58 -35.76
N MET A 743 4.02 1.50 -36.53
CA MET A 743 4.30 0.20 -35.94
C MET A 743 5.68 0.14 -35.29
N ALA A 744 6.72 0.70 -35.95
CA ALA A 744 8.07 0.81 -35.37
C ALA A 744 8.06 1.66 -34.08
N LEU A 745 7.33 2.76 -34.07
CA LEU A 745 7.18 3.62 -32.91
C LEU A 745 6.44 2.93 -31.75
N SER A 746 5.50 2.00 -32.03
CA SER A 746 4.91 1.16 -30.98
C SER A 746 5.96 0.29 -30.28
N GLU A 747 6.94 -0.23 -31.02
CA GLU A 747 8.05 -0.99 -30.45
C GLU A 747 9.01 -0.09 -29.64
N GLU A 748 9.26 1.12 -30.13
CA GLU A 748 10.10 2.08 -29.40
C GLU A 748 9.43 2.58 -28.09
N PHE A 749 8.12 2.85 -28.11
CA PHE A 749 7.39 3.18 -26.88
C PHE A 749 7.39 2.03 -25.87
N GLU A 750 7.23 0.79 -26.34
CA GLU A 750 7.40 -0.40 -25.48
C GLU A 750 8.83 -0.48 -24.93
N GLY A 751 9.83 -0.18 -25.75
CA GLY A 751 11.26 -0.19 -25.38
C GLY A 751 11.61 0.82 -24.27
N ILE A 752 10.97 1.99 -24.27
CA ILE A 752 11.11 2.98 -23.17
C ILE A 752 10.15 2.71 -21.99
N GLY A 753 9.37 1.63 -22.07
CA GLY A 753 8.44 1.23 -21.04
C GLY A 753 7.15 2.06 -20.98
N ASP A 754 6.74 2.75 -22.06
CA ASP A 754 5.45 3.46 -22.12
C ASP A 754 4.42 2.57 -22.85
N LEU A 755 3.88 1.58 -22.11
CA LEU A 755 2.98 0.58 -22.70
C LEU A 755 1.68 1.17 -23.22
N VAL A 756 1.14 2.23 -22.60
CA VAL A 756 -0.10 2.86 -23.07
C VAL A 756 0.11 3.56 -24.41
N ALA A 757 1.23 4.28 -24.56
CA ALA A 757 1.57 4.89 -25.84
C ALA A 757 1.86 3.84 -26.93
N ALA A 758 2.47 2.71 -26.56
CA ALA A 758 2.69 1.58 -27.47
C ALA A 758 1.36 0.99 -27.98
N VAL A 759 0.36 0.82 -27.11
CA VAL A 759 -1.01 0.40 -27.45
C VAL A 759 -1.63 1.35 -28.48
N ASP A 760 -1.62 2.66 -28.18
CA ASP A 760 -2.27 3.66 -29.02
C ASP A 760 -1.59 3.79 -30.38
N THR A 761 -0.27 3.72 -30.42
CA THR A 761 0.50 3.80 -31.67
C THR A 761 0.21 2.59 -32.57
N ALA A 762 0.14 1.37 -32.00
CA ALA A 762 -0.26 0.16 -32.73
C ALA A 762 -1.73 0.23 -33.21
N ALA A 763 -2.61 0.81 -32.42
CA ALA A 763 -4.01 1.05 -32.79
C ALA A 763 -4.12 2.04 -33.96
N HIS A 764 -3.35 3.12 -33.95
CA HIS A 764 -3.27 4.07 -35.09
C HIS A 764 -2.67 3.43 -36.33
N ALA A 765 -1.64 2.56 -36.20
CA ALA A 765 -1.11 1.77 -37.32
C ALA A 765 -2.20 0.86 -37.93
N THR A 766 -3.02 0.22 -37.10
CA THR A 766 -4.16 -0.58 -37.56
C THR A 766 -5.12 0.22 -38.43
N LEU A 767 -5.49 1.44 -37.98
CA LEU A 767 -6.40 2.34 -38.71
C LEU A 767 -5.77 2.79 -40.02
N ALA A 768 -4.48 3.12 -40.02
CA ALA A 768 -3.75 3.55 -41.21
C ALA A 768 -3.62 2.42 -42.26
N TYR A 769 -3.36 1.17 -41.85
CA TYR A 769 -3.35 0.03 -42.76
C TYR A 769 -4.75 -0.30 -43.29
N ARG A 770 -5.80 -0.20 -42.44
CA ARG A 770 -7.20 -0.36 -42.90
C ARG A 770 -7.59 0.66 -43.97
N SER A 771 -7.22 1.92 -43.79
CA SER A 771 -7.53 2.98 -44.78
C SER A 771 -6.90 2.73 -46.14
N ARG A 772 -5.78 2.01 -46.17
CA ARG A 772 -5.06 1.59 -47.38
C ARG A 772 -5.51 0.23 -47.92
N GLY A 773 -6.47 -0.45 -47.28
CA GLY A 773 -6.96 -1.76 -47.71
C GLY A 773 -6.03 -2.93 -47.39
N LEU A 774 -4.97 -2.73 -46.64
CA LEU A 774 -3.95 -3.74 -46.28
C LEU A 774 -4.38 -4.56 -45.08
N ARG A 775 -5.34 -5.47 -45.28
CA ARG A 775 -6.03 -6.21 -44.20
C ARG A 775 -5.11 -7.08 -43.33
N GLY A 776 -4.12 -7.74 -43.93
CA GLY A 776 -3.19 -8.64 -43.20
C GLY A 776 -2.34 -7.86 -42.21
N SER A 777 -1.72 -6.74 -42.66
CA SER A 777 -0.94 -5.86 -41.78
C SER A 777 -1.83 -5.19 -40.69
N ALA A 778 -3.05 -4.80 -41.06
CA ALA A 778 -4.01 -4.24 -40.07
C ALA A 778 -4.36 -5.24 -38.98
N LEU A 779 -4.55 -6.53 -39.30
CA LEU A 779 -4.80 -7.59 -38.33
C LEU A 779 -3.60 -7.82 -37.40
N ALA A 780 -2.39 -7.81 -37.93
CA ALA A 780 -1.17 -7.97 -37.14
C ALA A 780 -1.00 -6.81 -36.11
N CYS A 781 -1.21 -5.56 -36.58
CA CYS A 781 -1.15 -4.39 -35.68
C CYS A 781 -2.27 -4.41 -34.64
N ALA A 782 -3.49 -4.82 -35.01
CA ALA A 782 -4.59 -4.96 -34.07
C ALA A 782 -4.29 -6.01 -32.98
N ALA A 783 -3.77 -7.19 -33.39
CA ALA A 783 -3.39 -8.24 -32.43
C ALA A 783 -2.29 -7.76 -31.46
N ARG A 784 -1.32 -6.97 -31.94
CA ARG A 784 -0.31 -6.35 -31.06
C ARG A 784 -0.94 -5.35 -30.09
N ALA A 785 -1.81 -4.47 -30.58
CA ALA A 785 -2.49 -3.48 -29.72
C ALA A 785 -3.33 -4.17 -28.63
N ASP A 786 -4.06 -5.22 -28.98
CA ASP A 786 -4.88 -6.01 -28.05
C ASP A 786 -4.00 -6.74 -27.00
N ALA A 787 -2.89 -7.36 -27.43
CA ALA A 787 -1.96 -8.05 -26.53
C ALA A 787 -1.30 -7.09 -25.52
N LEU A 788 -0.83 -5.94 -25.98
CA LEU A 788 -0.27 -4.90 -25.11
C LEU A 788 -1.33 -4.33 -24.15
N ALA A 789 -2.56 -4.12 -24.64
CA ALA A 789 -3.67 -3.62 -23.81
C ALA A 789 -4.08 -4.63 -22.73
N GLU A 790 -4.07 -5.92 -23.02
CA GLU A 790 -4.31 -6.98 -22.03
C GLU A 790 -3.21 -6.98 -20.96
N GLN A 791 -1.95 -6.88 -21.37
CA GLN A 791 -0.79 -6.81 -20.48
C GLN A 791 -0.87 -5.62 -19.51
N CYS A 792 -1.15 -4.42 -20.03
CA CYS A 792 -1.15 -3.20 -19.22
C CYS A 792 -2.49 -2.86 -18.58
N GLY A 793 -3.59 -3.46 -19.01
CA GLY A 793 -4.94 -3.19 -18.53
C GLY A 793 -5.55 -1.92 -19.14
N ALA A 794 -5.08 -1.45 -20.30
CA ALA A 794 -5.53 -0.21 -20.92
C ALA A 794 -6.83 -0.35 -21.72
N SER A 795 -7.66 0.70 -21.67
CA SER A 795 -8.88 0.84 -22.49
C SER A 795 -8.90 2.23 -23.12
N THR A 796 -8.08 2.43 -24.15
CA THR A 796 -7.85 3.74 -24.75
C THR A 796 -8.85 4.07 -25.87
N PRO A 797 -9.06 5.35 -26.20
CA PRO A 797 -9.90 5.75 -27.33
C PRO A 797 -9.39 5.22 -28.69
N ALA A 798 -8.07 5.22 -28.90
CA ALA A 798 -7.47 4.71 -30.15
C ALA A 798 -7.68 3.20 -30.31
N LEU A 799 -7.50 2.43 -29.24
CA LEU A 799 -7.74 0.99 -29.21
C LEU A 799 -9.22 0.68 -29.54
N ARG A 800 -10.15 1.36 -28.91
CA ARG A 800 -11.58 1.19 -29.19
C ARG A 800 -11.90 1.47 -30.66
N ARG A 801 -11.35 2.53 -31.25
CA ARG A 801 -11.49 2.84 -32.66
C ARG A 801 -10.94 1.73 -33.57
N ALA A 802 -9.81 1.15 -33.19
CA ALA A 802 -9.20 0.06 -33.95
C ALA A 802 -9.99 -1.25 -33.87
N SER A 803 -10.70 -1.49 -32.78
CA SER A 803 -11.52 -2.70 -32.55
C SER A 803 -12.91 -2.66 -33.19
N GLU A 804 -13.43 -1.47 -33.55
CA GLU A 804 -14.79 -1.31 -34.05
C GLU A 804 -14.91 -1.45 -35.57
N PRO A 805 -15.82 -2.29 -36.08
CA PRO A 805 -16.09 -2.42 -37.51
C PRO A 805 -17.09 -1.35 -38.05
N VAL A 806 -17.51 -0.38 -37.26
CA VAL A 806 -18.60 0.56 -37.60
C VAL A 806 -18.11 1.70 -38.51
N PRO A 807 -18.72 1.99 -39.69
CA PRO A 807 -18.25 2.97 -40.64
C PRO A 807 -18.63 4.40 -40.28
N LEU A 808 -18.23 4.86 -39.08
CA LEU A 808 -18.44 6.23 -38.62
C LEU A 808 -17.16 7.06 -38.77
N THR A 809 -17.30 8.34 -39.10
CA THR A 809 -16.21 9.31 -38.95
C THR A 809 -15.94 9.58 -37.48
N ASP A 810 -14.74 10.09 -37.16
CA ASP A 810 -14.36 10.39 -35.77
C ASP A 810 -15.38 11.30 -35.07
N ARG A 811 -15.85 12.34 -35.78
CA ARG A 811 -16.82 13.29 -35.24
C ARG A 811 -18.20 12.67 -35.06
N GLU A 812 -18.63 11.82 -35.99
CA GLU A 812 -19.87 11.04 -35.84
C GLU A 812 -19.81 10.11 -34.65
N ARG A 813 -18.68 9.39 -34.48
CA ARG A 813 -18.44 8.48 -33.35
C ARG A 813 -18.48 9.21 -32.02
N GLU A 814 -17.78 10.33 -31.90
CA GLU A 814 -17.76 11.16 -30.70
C GLU A 814 -19.19 11.59 -30.30
N ILE A 815 -19.96 12.07 -31.28
CA ILE A 815 -21.37 12.45 -31.05
C ILE A 815 -22.20 11.24 -30.61
N VAL A 816 -22.05 10.08 -31.26
CA VAL A 816 -22.83 8.87 -30.93
C VAL A 816 -22.48 8.32 -29.55
N MET A 817 -21.21 8.37 -29.15
CA MET A 817 -20.82 7.98 -27.80
C MET A 817 -21.45 8.88 -26.71
N LEU A 818 -21.46 10.19 -26.93
CA LEU A 818 -22.09 11.13 -25.99
C LEU A 818 -23.60 10.93 -25.92
N ILE A 819 -24.25 10.60 -27.04
CA ILE A 819 -25.67 10.24 -27.08
C ILE A 819 -25.91 8.95 -26.27
N GLY A 820 -25.03 7.96 -26.40
CA GLY A 820 -25.11 6.70 -25.66
C GLY A 820 -25.01 6.90 -24.14
N GLN A 821 -24.38 7.98 -23.71
CA GLN A 821 -24.35 8.42 -22.30
C GLN A 821 -25.60 9.20 -21.86
N GLY A 822 -26.59 9.33 -22.73
CA GLY A 822 -27.87 10.02 -22.43
C GLY A 822 -27.84 11.55 -22.60
N LEU A 823 -26.79 12.13 -23.20
CA LEU A 823 -26.71 13.56 -23.43
C LEU A 823 -27.73 14.02 -24.51
N SER A 824 -28.37 15.15 -24.31
CA SER A 824 -29.22 15.79 -25.31
C SER A 824 -28.37 16.41 -26.43
N ASN A 825 -28.98 16.65 -27.62
CA ASN A 825 -28.25 17.32 -28.74
C ASN A 825 -27.68 18.68 -28.32
N ARG A 826 -28.39 19.39 -27.42
CA ARG A 826 -27.92 20.66 -26.89
C ARG A 826 -26.70 20.50 -25.99
N ALA A 827 -26.71 19.52 -25.09
CA ALA A 827 -25.58 19.21 -24.22
C ALA A 827 -24.36 18.72 -25.03
N VAL A 828 -24.57 17.90 -26.06
CA VAL A 828 -23.52 17.50 -27.00
C VAL A 828 -22.96 18.71 -27.76
N ALA A 829 -23.80 19.59 -28.22
CA ALA A 829 -23.40 20.81 -28.95
C ALA A 829 -22.56 21.74 -28.06
N GLU A 830 -23.01 21.97 -26.82
CA GLU A 830 -22.25 22.74 -25.81
C GLU A 830 -20.90 22.13 -25.52
N ARG A 831 -20.86 20.82 -25.28
CA ARG A 831 -19.61 20.09 -24.94
C ARG A 831 -18.59 20.04 -26.07
N LEU A 832 -19.06 19.94 -27.31
CA LEU A 832 -18.18 19.82 -28.48
C LEU A 832 -17.99 21.18 -29.20
N THR A 833 -18.50 22.28 -28.65
CA THR A 833 -18.43 23.63 -29.24
C THR A 833 -19.00 23.67 -30.67
N LEU A 834 -20.17 23.03 -30.84
CA LEU A 834 -20.89 22.95 -32.10
C LEU A 834 -22.26 23.63 -32.01
N SER A 835 -22.87 23.88 -33.18
CA SER A 835 -24.30 24.20 -33.19
C SER A 835 -25.15 22.92 -33.04
N VAL A 836 -26.33 23.03 -32.43
CA VAL A 836 -27.28 21.92 -32.33
C VAL A 836 -27.60 21.34 -33.70
N ARG A 837 -27.76 22.18 -34.73
CA ARG A 837 -28.01 21.79 -36.13
C ARG A 837 -26.86 20.99 -36.70
N THR A 838 -25.61 21.30 -36.32
CA THR A 838 -24.42 20.55 -36.74
C THR A 838 -24.45 19.16 -36.11
N VAL A 839 -24.80 19.04 -34.84
CA VAL A 839 -24.92 17.74 -34.14
C VAL A 839 -26.00 16.89 -34.79
N GLU A 840 -27.17 17.46 -35.07
CA GLU A 840 -28.26 16.75 -35.76
C GLU A 840 -27.85 16.26 -37.16
N SER A 841 -27.12 17.08 -37.93
CA SER A 841 -26.59 16.69 -39.24
C SER A 841 -25.62 15.51 -39.15
N HIS A 842 -24.76 15.47 -38.13
CA HIS A 842 -23.84 14.32 -37.90
C HIS A 842 -24.63 13.07 -37.49
N ILE A 843 -25.63 13.18 -36.62
CA ILE A 843 -26.47 12.05 -36.21
C ILE A 843 -27.17 11.47 -37.45
N TYR A 844 -27.77 12.30 -38.30
CA TYR A 844 -28.45 11.86 -39.52
C TYR A 844 -27.49 11.11 -40.46
N ARG A 845 -26.27 11.62 -40.65
CA ARG A 845 -25.27 10.97 -41.51
C ARG A 845 -24.78 9.64 -40.88
N ALA A 846 -24.58 9.62 -39.55
CA ALA A 846 -24.21 8.40 -38.82
C ALA A 846 -25.29 7.33 -38.97
N MET A 847 -26.56 7.67 -38.81
CA MET A 847 -27.70 6.76 -39.01
C MET A 847 -27.75 6.24 -40.44
N SER A 848 -27.57 7.12 -41.44
CA SER A 848 -27.53 6.72 -42.85
C SER A 848 -26.40 5.75 -43.20
N ARG A 849 -25.23 5.93 -42.58
CA ARG A 849 -24.07 5.06 -42.80
C ARG A 849 -24.15 3.70 -42.09
N THR A 850 -24.78 3.67 -40.94
CA THR A 850 -24.95 2.48 -40.13
C THR A 850 -26.21 1.70 -40.42
N GLY A 851 -27.13 2.29 -41.20
CA GLY A 851 -28.45 1.69 -41.51
C GLY A 851 -29.38 1.67 -40.30
N THR A 852 -29.12 2.45 -39.26
CA THR A 852 -30.03 2.57 -38.10
C THR A 852 -31.16 3.55 -38.37
N THR A 853 -32.33 3.30 -37.77
CA THR A 853 -33.56 4.07 -37.98
C THR A 853 -33.87 4.98 -36.78
N SER A 854 -33.26 4.76 -35.64
CA SER A 854 -33.45 5.56 -34.43
C SER A 854 -32.18 5.97 -33.76
N ARG A 855 -32.24 7.01 -32.93
CA ARG A 855 -31.13 7.50 -32.10
C ARG A 855 -30.68 6.44 -31.08
N GLU A 856 -31.62 5.72 -30.51
CA GLU A 856 -31.44 4.66 -29.53
C GLU A 856 -30.71 3.46 -30.18
N GLU A 857 -31.09 3.06 -31.38
CA GLU A 857 -30.40 2.02 -32.14
C GLU A 857 -28.96 2.43 -32.48
N LEU A 858 -28.77 3.71 -32.89
CA LEU A 858 -27.46 4.23 -33.19
C LEU A 858 -26.55 4.23 -31.94
N ALA A 859 -27.08 4.63 -30.79
CA ALA A 859 -26.37 4.59 -29.50
C ALA A 859 -26.04 3.14 -29.08
N ALA A 860 -26.98 2.22 -29.24
CA ALA A 860 -26.82 0.81 -28.89
C ALA A 860 -25.73 0.08 -29.74
N LEU A 861 -25.42 0.53 -30.94
CA LEU A 861 -24.34 -0.02 -31.77
C LEU A 861 -22.94 0.13 -31.13
N ILE A 862 -22.75 1.18 -30.34
CA ILE A 862 -21.45 1.46 -29.69
C ILE A 862 -21.45 1.01 -28.21
N SER A 863 -22.64 0.93 -27.55
CA SER A 863 -22.77 0.58 -26.13
C SER A 863 -22.74 -0.95 -25.86
N ARG A 864 -22.73 -1.79 -26.85
CA ARG A 864 -22.80 -3.27 -26.73
C ARG A 864 -21.47 -3.99 -26.56
N ARG A 865 -20.37 -3.24 -26.24
CA ARG A 865 -19.08 -3.87 -25.93
C ARG A 865 -18.41 -3.26 -24.72
#